data_899baee7162ebdc33615aa2d77d9ceaa
#
_entry.id   899baee7162ebdc33615aa2d77d9ceaa
#
_cell.length_a   1.000
_cell.length_b   1.000
_cell.length_c   1.000
_cell.angle_alpha   90.00
_cell.angle_beta   90.00
_cell.angle_gamma   90.00
#
_symmetry.space_group_name_H-M   'P 1'
#
loop_
_entity.id
_entity.type
_entity.pdbx_description
1 polymer ?
#
loop_
_entity_poly.entity_id
_entity_poly.type
_entity_poly.pdbx_seq_one_letter_code
_entity_poly.pdbx_strand_id
1 'polypeptide(L)'
;MKKQLTRLTKMALLPILLLCAHSFVHAQEQLTVTGSVTDTQGTPLPGASIVIQGTQQGTTSDFDGNFQLDGVPSNGQLMVSYIGFVQLLVDVDNRSSIDIVLSEDNNLLDEVVVIGYQSVKRSEIVGSVSVVDTDEMLKAPAGNVGQMLQGRAAGVTVTSTGAPGTSSSVKIRGLNSFSGQDSPLYVVDGMLISALGSDFNPNDIESIQVLKDAAATALYGSRGMNGVIVVTTKRGRPGPLKVDYDFYYGFQTINKRLKLTNAEQFKAINDLAYTNNGDAPLNLRQGVDTDWQEELFKTGTISEHNLNLSGGSENSNYFISLNYFDQEGAIIGPEFERYQIRVNTQTKKGRFTFGENIAMSRSNQTRVNGNPFIDVVWMLPTIPVYDPNNESGYGYGDDNNSTFATNPIGLQEHYSNTAVTSKVLGSAFAEFEIFPFLKYKLNLGLDYAQIREKYFQRAGALRQNTPGAAFLDDRHTEFFNILAENTLNFSKAFGKHNITALVGYTTQKDNFTYNFAHTEGLSGEFWVQDNGTTSPRTEGREEVAGLRSFLGSFNYSFDDKYTLLFNFRRDGSSKFGKNNRYANFPSVSASWRISEEGFMENNGVFSNLKLRGSWGIVGNQAISNYATQSVLRYNQNYVLNNQVVPGATNLQLVNPNLRWESKTTTNIGVDMGFFQNRLSLTADYYIADVEDLLLAVPIPLSSGNTGGDPLANVGQVQNRGLELSLGYQNVINDFSFGVLANGTFLKNEVKALVEEAGNLPIFGQGQILRTAVGEPVASFYVLETAGIFQNQAEIDAWGVQPGARPGDVKYVDNDGNGVINFDDRTVVGKALPDFEYGLNLNFGYKGFDMTAFFAGVTGNSIFNEQKWWSQRYDDNANYLVDDVFWTGEGTSNLIPRPQHLDSSLNPTQNSDRYVEKGDYFRLKNLQIGYSFPEEVISKLSLNKLRLYMTGQNLFTITDYSGYDPEVVGANGNGDFLNRGFDNGNFPSLRTGILGIQIGF
;
A
#
# COMPACT_ATOMS: atom_id res chain seq x y z
N MET A 1 46.55 -8.99 -67.97
CA MET A 1 46.52 -9.92 -66.77
C MET A 1 47.92 -10.18 -66.19
N LYS A 2 49.04 -9.90 -66.77
CA LYS A 2 50.41 -10.13 -66.20
C LYS A 2 50.96 -8.99 -65.36
N LYS A 3 50.33 -7.80 -65.33
CA LYS A 3 50.77 -6.65 -64.48
C LYS A 3 50.03 -6.51 -63.10
N GLN A 4 49.01 -7.31 -62.87
CA GLN A 4 48.31 -7.31 -61.59
C GLN A 4 48.77 -8.37 -60.56
N LEU A 5 49.40 -9.44 -61.03
CA LEU A 5 49.97 -10.49 -60.18
C LEU A 5 51.29 -10.10 -59.48
N THR A 6 52.03 -9.15 -59.99
CA THR A 6 53.32 -8.71 -59.39
C THR A 6 53.16 -7.60 -58.32
N ARG A 7 51.93 -7.01 -58.20
CA ARG A 7 51.61 -6.09 -57.12
C ARG A 7 51.06 -6.82 -55.84
N LEU A 8 50.36 -7.94 -56.02
CA LEU A 8 49.86 -8.77 -54.96
C LEU A 8 50.98 -9.54 -54.21
N THR A 9 52.04 -9.95 -54.85
CA THR A 9 53.18 -10.64 -54.21
C THR A 9 54.09 -9.70 -53.43
N LYS A 10 54.11 -8.40 -53.71
CA LYS A 10 54.89 -7.42 -52.92
C LYS A 10 54.15 -6.86 -51.74
N MET A 11 52.83 -6.97 -51.69
CA MET A 11 52.02 -6.59 -50.53
C MET A 11 51.85 -7.74 -49.48
N ALA A 12 52.14 -8.98 -49.82
CA ALA A 12 52.08 -10.13 -48.93
C ALA A 12 53.35 -10.39 -48.12
N LEU A 13 54.49 -9.79 -48.47
CA LEU A 13 55.78 -9.97 -47.78
C LEU A 13 56.01 -8.97 -46.64
N LEU A 14 55.35 -7.83 -46.64
CA LEU A 14 55.45 -6.83 -45.55
C LEU A 14 54.80 -7.24 -44.21
N PRO A 15 53.63 -7.88 -44.19
CA PRO A 15 53.03 -8.37 -42.92
C PRO A 15 53.75 -9.60 -42.35
N ILE A 16 54.39 -10.42 -43.16
CA ILE A 16 55.10 -11.61 -42.69
C ILE A 16 56.46 -11.23 -42.02
N LEU A 17 57.12 -10.13 -42.48
CA LEU A 17 58.30 -9.59 -41.80
C LEU A 17 57.97 -8.83 -40.51
N LEU A 18 56.76 -8.25 -40.38
CA LEU A 18 56.27 -7.64 -39.14
C LEU A 18 55.81 -8.69 -38.11
N LEU A 19 55.37 -9.87 -38.56
CA LEU A 19 55.02 -10.99 -37.64
C LEU A 19 56.23 -11.68 -37.05
N CYS A 20 57.41 -11.63 -37.73
CA CYS A 20 58.65 -12.27 -37.18
C CYS A 20 59.43 -11.33 -36.24
N ALA A 21 59.06 -10.02 -36.16
CA ALA A 21 59.68 -9.05 -35.25
C ALA A 21 59.00 -8.98 -33.85
N HIS A 22 57.86 -9.69 -33.60
CA HIS A 22 57.13 -9.69 -32.33
C HIS A 22 57.28 -10.97 -31.52
N SER A 23 58.28 -11.78 -31.73
CA SER A 23 58.51 -13.00 -30.98
C SER A 23 59.59 -12.85 -29.89
N PHE A 24 59.63 -11.69 -29.22
CA PHE A 24 60.23 -11.59 -27.88
C PHE A 24 59.08 -11.43 -26.87
N VAL A 25 58.22 -12.46 -26.75
CA VAL A 25 57.40 -12.66 -25.58
C VAL A 25 58.37 -13.05 -24.46
N HIS A 26 58.48 -12.16 -23.47
CA HIS A 26 59.03 -12.56 -22.17
C HIS A 26 58.10 -13.63 -21.65
N ALA A 27 58.55 -14.85 -21.52
CA ALA A 27 57.87 -15.87 -20.72
C ALA A 27 57.83 -15.35 -19.30
N GLN A 28 56.68 -14.77 -18.86
CA GLN A 28 56.44 -14.53 -17.45
C GLN A 28 56.45 -15.92 -16.76
N GLU A 29 57.25 -16.06 -15.74
CA GLU A 29 57.18 -17.25 -14.86
C GLU A 29 55.74 -17.36 -14.35
N GLN A 30 55.03 -18.42 -14.75
CA GLN A 30 53.72 -18.76 -14.25
C GLN A 30 53.87 -19.65 -13.02
N LEU A 31 53.23 -19.30 -11.95
CA LEU A 31 53.23 -20.02 -10.69
C LEU A 31 51.92 -20.79 -10.52
N THR A 32 51.99 -21.91 -9.83
CA THR A 32 50.85 -22.53 -9.16
C THR A 32 50.77 -21.89 -7.77
N VAL A 33 49.70 -21.15 -7.49
CA VAL A 33 49.46 -20.60 -6.18
C VAL A 33 48.45 -21.44 -5.41
N THR A 34 48.83 -21.86 -4.20
CA THR A 34 47.97 -22.56 -3.23
C THR A 34 47.78 -21.69 -1.99
N GLY A 35 46.76 -21.98 -1.19
CA GLY A 35 46.54 -21.28 0.08
C GLY A 35 45.15 -21.54 0.65
N SER A 36 44.80 -20.79 1.66
CA SER A 36 43.50 -20.90 2.32
C SER A 36 42.78 -19.54 2.32
N VAL A 37 41.44 -19.56 2.25
CA VAL A 37 40.58 -18.40 2.42
C VAL A 37 39.78 -18.57 3.70
N THR A 38 40.00 -17.65 4.65
CA THR A 38 39.31 -17.67 5.96
C THR A 38 38.68 -16.32 6.27
N ASP A 39 37.78 -16.29 7.24
CA ASP A 39 37.30 -15.04 7.84
C ASP A 39 38.33 -14.50 8.85
N THR A 40 38.00 -13.34 9.45
CA THR A 40 38.82 -12.68 10.48
C THR A 40 38.91 -13.47 11.80
N GLN A 41 38.11 -14.53 11.97
CA GLN A 41 38.13 -15.44 13.13
C GLN A 41 38.85 -16.75 12.82
N GLY A 42 39.34 -16.92 11.57
CA GLY A 42 40.04 -18.10 11.13
C GLY A 42 39.11 -19.24 10.65
N THR A 43 37.79 -18.94 10.45
CA THR A 43 36.84 -19.91 9.92
C THR A 43 37.06 -20.09 8.42
N PRO A 44 37.20 -21.31 7.88
CA PRO A 44 37.30 -21.52 6.44
C PRO A 44 36.08 -20.98 5.67
N LEU A 45 36.32 -20.37 4.49
CA LEU A 45 35.27 -19.88 3.61
C LEU A 45 35.17 -20.75 2.34
N PRO A 46 34.35 -21.79 2.33
CA PRO A 46 34.19 -22.68 1.19
C PRO A 46 33.44 -22.01 0.04
N GLY A 47 33.93 -22.22 -1.20
CA GLY A 47 33.30 -21.60 -2.37
C GLY A 47 33.68 -20.12 -2.60
N ALA A 48 34.69 -19.59 -1.88
CA ALA A 48 35.25 -18.27 -2.18
C ALA A 48 35.86 -18.29 -3.59
N SER A 49 35.54 -17.30 -4.41
CA SER A 49 36.05 -17.18 -5.79
C SER A 49 37.42 -16.48 -5.80
N ILE A 50 38.42 -17.08 -6.40
CA ILE A 50 39.79 -16.58 -6.56
C ILE A 50 40.06 -16.45 -8.05
N VAL A 51 40.20 -15.23 -8.59
CA VAL A 51 40.37 -14.95 -10.01
C VAL A 51 41.64 -14.12 -10.23
N ILE A 52 42.44 -14.45 -11.25
CA ILE A 52 43.59 -13.58 -11.65
C ILE A 52 43.04 -12.28 -12.23
N GLN A 53 43.39 -11.14 -11.63
CA GLN A 53 42.88 -9.83 -12.02
C GLN A 53 43.14 -9.56 -13.52
N GLY A 54 42.09 -9.14 -14.24
CA GLY A 54 42.14 -8.84 -15.67
C GLY A 54 42.05 -10.08 -16.59
N THR A 55 41.80 -11.26 -16.03
CA THR A 55 41.58 -12.52 -16.80
C THR A 55 40.26 -13.18 -16.38
N GLN A 56 39.85 -14.20 -17.11
CA GLN A 56 38.73 -15.08 -16.71
C GLN A 56 39.21 -16.37 -16.03
N GLN A 57 40.51 -16.48 -15.72
CA GLN A 57 41.08 -17.66 -15.12
C GLN A 57 40.96 -17.56 -13.58
N GLY A 58 40.30 -18.54 -12.96
CA GLY A 58 40.05 -18.58 -11.52
C GLY A 58 39.78 -19.96 -11.01
N THR A 59 39.68 -20.08 -9.69
CA THR A 59 39.30 -21.28 -8.95
C THR A 59 38.39 -20.92 -7.80
N THR A 60 37.83 -21.90 -7.10
CA THR A 60 37.08 -21.70 -5.86
C THR A 60 37.73 -22.46 -4.73
N SER A 61 37.61 -22.00 -3.49
CA SER A 61 38.07 -22.69 -2.31
C SER A 61 37.23 -23.95 -2.01
N ASP A 62 37.85 -24.98 -1.50
CA ASP A 62 37.23 -26.22 -1.05
C ASP A 62 36.54 -26.07 0.32
N PHE A 63 36.01 -27.16 0.89
CA PHE A 63 35.31 -27.16 2.18
C PHE A 63 36.18 -26.74 3.38
N ASP A 64 37.49 -26.92 3.30
CA ASP A 64 38.43 -26.48 4.32
C ASP A 64 39.02 -25.10 4.03
N GLY A 65 38.42 -24.39 3.05
CA GLY A 65 38.86 -23.09 2.60
C GLY A 65 40.08 -23.07 1.71
N ASN A 66 40.70 -24.23 1.37
CA ASN A 66 41.91 -24.29 0.57
C ASN A 66 41.62 -24.09 -0.92
N PHE A 67 42.54 -23.47 -1.63
CA PHE A 67 42.46 -23.29 -3.08
C PHE A 67 43.80 -23.61 -3.76
N GLN A 68 43.72 -23.98 -5.03
CA GLN A 68 44.85 -24.08 -5.95
C GLN A 68 44.47 -23.40 -7.26
N LEU A 69 45.36 -22.53 -7.74
CA LEU A 69 45.20 -21.81 -9.00
C LEU A 69 46.49 -21.88 -9.79
N ASP A 70 46.43 -22.53 -10.96
CA ASP A 70 47.56 -22.71 -11.85
C ASP A 70 47.67 -21.51 -12.83
N GLY A 71 48.87 -21.27 -13.35
CA GLY A 71 49.11 -20.29 -14.41
C GLY A 71 49.07 -18.84 -13.95
N VAL A 72 49.30 -18.57 -12.68
CA VAL A 72 49.29 -17.22 -12.10
C VAL A 72 50.61 -16.49 -12.43
N PRO A 73 50.58 -15.30 -13.02
CA PRO A 73 51.79 -14.50 -13.21
C PRO A 73 52.46 -14.17 -11.88
N SER A 74 53.77 -14.29 -11.81
CA SER A 74 54.56 -14.06 -10.59
C SER A 74 54.39 -12.64 -9.98
N ASN A 75 54.06 -11.65 -10.81
CA ASN A 75 53.75 -10.29 -10.42
C ASN A 75 52.26 -9.96 -10.57
N GLY A 76 51.38 -10.97 -10.64
CA GLY A 76 49.93 -10.82 -10.78
C GLY A 76 49.24 -10.48 -9.46
N GLN A 77 47.99 -10.09 -9.56
CA GLN A 77 47.09 -9.89 -8.42
C GLN A 77 45.95 -10.92 -8.48
N LEU A 78 45.58 -11.45 -7.33
CA LEU A 78 44.39 -12.29 -7.15
C LEU A 78 43.26 -11.45 -6.62
N MET A 79 42.12 -11.49 -7.31
CA MET A 79 40.89 -10.93 -6.86
C MET A 79 40.11 -12.02 -6.14
N VAL A 80 39.90 -11.86 -4.84
CA VAL A 80 39.21 -12.83 -4.00
C VAL A 80 37.89 -12.25 -3.51
N SER A 81 36.81 -12.98 -3.71
CA SER A 81 35.46 -12.56 -3.33
C SER A 81 34.66 -13.73 -2.77
N TYR A 82 33.85 -13.45 -1.76
CA TYR A 82 32.92 -14.39 -1.16
C TYR A 82 31.64 -13.64 -0.79
N ILE A 83 30.49 -14.31 -0.87
CA ILE A 83 29.19 -13.67 -0.58
C ILE A 83 29.16 -13.24 0.89
N GLY A 84 28.89 -11.94 1.14
CA GLY A 84 28.90 -11.36 2.48
C GLY A 84 30.26 -10.91 2.98
N PHE A 85 31.29 -10.89 2.12
CA PHE A 85 32.66 -10.47 2.48
C PHE A 85 33.17 -9.39 1.51
N VAL A 86 34.02 -8.51 2.05
CA VAL A 86 34.67 -7.48 1.24
C VAL A 86 35.62 -8.13 0.23
N GLN A 87 35.47 -7.78 -1.05
CA GLN A 87 36.37 -8.23 -2.10
C GLN A 87 37.80 -7.73 -1.83
N LEU A 88 38.77 -8.64 -1.84
CA LEU A 88 40.16 -8.35 -1.57
C LEU A 88 41.03 -8.57 -2.81
N LEU A 89 41.93 -7.63 -3.10
CA LEU A 89 42.99 -7.78 -4.07
C LEU A 89 44.28 -8.14 -3.35
N VAL A 90 44.93 -9.27 -3.73
CA VAL A 90 46.12 -9.79 -3.10
C VAL A 90 47.23 -9.90 -4.13
N ASP A 91 48.33 -9.19 -3.91
CA ASP A 91 49.53 -9.30 -4.74
C ASP A 91 50.17 -10.69 -4.58
N VAL A 92 50.54 -11.34 -5.69
CA VAL A 92 51.16 -12.64 -5.67
C VAL A 92 52.63 -12.57 -5.24
N ASP A 93 53.38 -11.57 -5.68
CA ASP A 93 54.75 -11.24 -5.29
C ASP A 93 55.67 -12.46 -5.25
N ASN A 94 55.68 -13.32 -6.29
CA ASN A 94 56.43 -14.56 -6.38
C ASN A 94 56.10 -15.61 -5.30
N ARG A 95 54.99 -15.49 -4.57
CA ARG A 95 54.59 -16.46 -3.55
C ARG A 95 53.79 -17.62 -4.17
N SER A 96 54.17 -18.84 -3.83
CA SER A 96 53.42 -20.05 -4.22
C SER A 96 52.42 -20.51 -3.17
N SER A 97 52.40 -19.88 -1.98
CA SER A 97 51.41 -20.13 -0.94
C SER A 97 50.96 -18.79 -0.37
N ILE A 98 49.65 -18.56 -0.34
CA ILE A 98 49.04 -17.30 0.08
C ILE A 98 47.78 -17.59 0.89
N ASP A 99 47.82 -17.38 2.21
CA ASP A 99 46.64 -17.43 3.06
C ASP A 99 45.92 -16.06 3.03
N ILE A 100 44.63 -16.10 2.78
CA ILE A 100 43.80 -14.95 2.54
C ILE A 100 42.76 -14.84 3.64
N VAL A 101 42.71 -13.68 4.30
CA VAL A 101 41.69 -13.40 5.30
C VAL A 101 40.74 -12.36 4.74
N LEU A 102 39.47 -12.74 4.55
CA LEU A 102 38.41 -11.82 4.15
C LEU A 102 37.72 -11.25 5.39
N SER A 103 37.40 -9.97 5.35
CA SER A 103 36.56 -9.33 6.33
C SER A 103 35.10 -9.35 5.87
N GLU A 104 34.15 -9.59 6.78
CA GLU A 104 32.73 -9.51 6.45
C GLU A 104 32.38 -8.11 5.88
N ASP A 105 31.60 -8.14 4.80
CA ASP A 105 31.08 -6.90 4.23
C ASP A 105 29.83 -6.43 5.00
N ASN A 106 30.07 -5.74 6.08
CA ASN A 106 29.03 -5.12 6.90
C ASN A 106 28.59 -3.75 6.34
N ASN A 107 29.00 -3.40 5.13
CA ASN A 107 28.76 -2.10 4.53
C ASN A 107 27.42 -2.03 3.77
N LEU A 108 26.29 -2.03 4.50
CA LEU A 108 24.99 -1.55 3.98
C LEU A 108 25.07 -0.13 3.37
N LEU A 109 26.18 0.60 3.59
CA LEU A 109 26.39 1.97 3.10
C LEU A 109 26.78 2.05 1.62
N ASP A 110 27.29 0.97 1.02
CA ASP A 110 27.64 0.89 -0.41
C ASP A 110 26.47 0.37 -1.29
N GLU A 111 25.34 0.01 -0.66
CA GLU A 111 24.12 -0.37 -1.38
C GLU A 111 23.69 0.79 -2.30
N VAL A 112 23.45 0.47 -3.57
CA VAL A 112 22.98 1.44 -4.57
C VAL A 112 21.46 1.49 -4.57
N VAL A 113 20.92 2.67 -4.33
CA VAL A 113 19.49 2.95 -4.23
C VAL A 113 19.07 3.84 -5.40
N VAL A 114 17.92 3.57 -6.00
CA VAL A 114 17.35 4.40 -7.07
C VAL A 114 16.50 5.51 -6.47
N ILE A 115 16.92 6.75 -6.62
CA ILE A 115 16.16 7.93 -6.19
C ILE A 115 15.89 8.82 -7.39
N GLY A 116 14.62 9.01 -7.71
CA GLY A 116 14.25 9.75 -8.91
C GLY A 116 14.73 9.04 -10.17
N TYR A 117 15.59 9.71 -10.89
CA TYR A 117 16.18 9.24 -12.16
C TYR A 117 17.64 8.84 -12.02
N GLN A 118 18.16 8.75 -10.80
CA GLN A 118 19.57 8.52 -10.49
C GLN A 118 19.74 7.34 -9.55
N SER A 119 20.81 6.59 -9.74
CA SER A 119 21.26 5.56 -8.81
C SER A 119 22.36 6.18 -7.93
N VAL A 120 22.14 6.21 -6.63
CA VAL A 120 23.05 6.79 -5.64
C VAL A 120 23.40 5.78 -4.56
N LYS A 121 24.58 5.90 -3.97
CA LYS A 121 24.92 5.08 -2.81
C LYS A 121 24.05 5.47 -1.62
N ARG A 122 23.67 4.50 -0.80
CA ARG A 122 22.89 4.74 0.43
C ARG A 122 23.56 5.77 1.36
N SER A 123 24.89 5.78 1.41
CA SER A 123 25.68 6.75 2.14
C SER A 123 25.50 8.19 1.66
N GLU A 124 25.19 8.40 0.38
CA GLU A 124 25.01 9.71 -0.26
C GLU A 124 23.56 10.22 -0.19
N ILE A 125 22.60 9.41 0.28
CA ILE A 125 21.19 9.82 0.40
C ILE A 125 21.08 10.96 1.41
N VAL A 126 20.46 12.07 1.01
CA VAL A 126 20.29 13.27 1.84
C VAL A 126 18.86 13.46 2.33
N GLY A 127 17.86 12.93 1.59
CA GLY A 127 16.43 12.97 1.96
C GLY A 127 16.04 11.85 2.92
N SER A 128 14.81 11.94 3.44
CA SER A 128 14.20 10.86 4.23
C SER A 128 13.68 9.75 3.32
N VAL A 129 14.43 8.67 3.22
CA VAL A 129 14.15 7.49 2.37
C VAL A 129 14.20 6.24 3.24
N SER A 130 13.14 5.44 3.20
CA SER A 130 13.14 4.09 3.78
C SER A 130 13.35 3.06 2.68
N VAL A 131 14.39 2.24 2.81
CA VAL A 131 14.59 1.05 1.98
C VAL A 131 13.97 -0.13 2.72
N VAL A 132 13.03 -0.82 2.07
CA VAL A 132 12.37 -1.98 2.66
C VAL A 132 13.14 -3.23 2.26
N ASP A 133 13.45 -4.07 3.23
CA ASP A 133 14.06 -5.38 2.99
C ASP A 133 13.03 -6.28 2.30
N THR A 134 13.25 -6.53 1.01
CA THR A 134 12.33 -7.30 0.17
C THR A 134 12.41 -8.80 0.46
N ASP A 135 13.56 -9.32 0.86
CA ASP A 135 13.70 -10.73 1.21
C ASP A 135 12.86 -11.05 2.45
N GLU A 136 12.89 -10.17 3.45
CA GLU A 136 12.05 -10.28 4.64
C GLU A 136 10.57 -10.00 4.35
N MET A 137 10.29 -9.09 3.43
CA MET A 137 8.93 -8.77 3.02
C MET A 137 8.25 -9.96 2.31
N LEU A 138 8.97 -10.65 1.42
CA LEU A 138 8.48 -11.80 0.67
C LEU A 138 8.27 -13.06 1.53
N LYS A 139 8.81 -13.11 2.74
CA LYS A 139 8.47 -14.16 3.73
C LYS A 139 7.04 -14.06 4.26
N ALA A 140 6.33 -12.96 4.01
CA ALA A 140 4.92 -12.80 4.34
C ALA A 140 4.08 -12.86 3.06
N PRO A 141 3.63 -14.04 2.60
CA PRO A 141 2.81 -14.15 1.40
C PRO A 141 1.59 -13.23 1.46
N ALA A 142 1.38 -12.42 0.42
CA ALA A 142 0.27 -11.46 0.36
C ALA A 142 -0.19 -11.23 -1.08
N GLY A 143 -1.48 -11.00 -1.25
CA GLY A 143 -2.09 -10.76 -2.56
C GLY A 143 -1.68 -9.45 -3.21
N ASN A 144 -1.20 -8.46 -2.42
CA ASN A 144 -0.80 -7.15 -2.93
C ASN A 144 0.39 -6.54 -2.16
N VAL A 145 1.10 -5.61 -2.80
CA VAL A 145 2.31 -4.96 -2.27
C VAL A 145 2.03 -4.10 -1.04
N GLY A 146 0.85 -3.48 -0.96
CA GLY A 146 0.50 -2.64 0.18
C GLY A 146 0.49 -3.42 1.49
N GLN A 147 -0.11 -4.62 1.51
CA GLN A 147 -0.12 -5.49 2.70
C GLN A 147 1.28 -5.82 3.19
N MET A 148 2.23 -6.02 2.26
CA MET A 148 3.61 -6.35 2.58
C MET A 148 4.39 -5.16 3.16
N LEU A 149 3.98 -3.92 2.89
CA LEU A 149 4.61 -2.70 3.41
C LEU A 149 4.20 -2.35 4.85
N GLN A 150 3.08 -2.89 5.33
CA GLN A 150 2.50 -2.52 6.62
C GLN A 150 3.48 -2.72 7.77
N GLY A 151 3.76 -1.65 8.55
CA GLY A 151 4.66 -1.66 9.71
C GLY A 151 6.15 -1.88 9.41
N ARG A 152 6.55 -1.95 8.13
CA ARG A 152 7.95 -2.18 7.72
C ARG A 152 8.74 -0.91 7.43
N ALA A 153 8.06 0.21 7.28
CA ALA A 153 8.69 1.51 7.08
C ALA A 153 8.05 2.55 8.01
N ALA A 154 8.86 3.26 8.80
CA ALA A 154 8.38 4.34 9.64
C ALA A 154 7.72 5.43 8.79
N GLY A 155 6.62 6.02 9.25
CA GLY A 155 5.85 7.03 8.53
C GLY A 155 4.93 6.49 7.43
N VAL A 156 4.74 5.16 7.34
CA VAL A 156 3.87 4.52 6.36
C VAL A 156 2.74 3.79 7.06
N THR A 157 1.54 4.32 6.94
CA THR A 157 0.30 3.70 7.43
C THR A 157 -0.31 2.87 6.32
N VAL A 158 -0.63 1.62 6.59
CA VAL A 158 -1.32 0.74 5.64
C VAL A 158 -2.55 0.14 6.31
N THR A 159 -3.69 0.26 5.63
CA THR A 159 -4.93 -0.44 6.01
C THR A 159 -5.36 -1.36 4.87
N SER A 160 -5.73 -2.59 5.22
CA SER A 160 -6.14 -3.63 4.27
C SER A 160 -7.41 -4.30 4.74
N THR A 161 -8.26 -4.67 3.80
CA THR A 161 -9.38 -5.57 4.04
C THR A 161 -8.98 -7.01 3.73
N GLY A 162 -9.70 -8.00 4.30
CA GLY A 162 -9.49 -9.41 4.01
C GLY A 162 -10.19 -9.90 2.72
N ALA A 163 -10.91 -9.04 2.02
CA ALA A 163 -11.64 -9.43 0.81
C ALA A 163 -10.68 -9.77 -0.34
N PRO A 164 -10.93 -10.87 -1.10
CA PRO A 164 -10.09 -11.28 -2.21
C PRO A 164 -9.96 -10.22 -3.30
N GLY A 165 -8.74 -10.02 -3.80
CA GLY A 165 -8.46 -9.11 -4.91
C GLY A 165 -8.58 -7.61 -4.58
N THR A 166 -8.74 -7.23 -3.31
CA THR A 166 -8.78 -5.82 -2.91
C THR A 166 -7.38 -5.24 -2.73
N SER A 167 -7.24 -3.95 -3.03
CA SER A 167 -6.00 -3.20 -2.82
C SER A 167 -5.95 -2.62 -1.41
N SER A 168 -4.75 -2.48 -0.86
CA SER A 168 -4.53 -1.80 0.42
C SER A 168 -4.50 -0.29 0.24
N SER A 169 -5.00 0.44 1.22
CA SER A 169 -4.81 1.89 1.33
C SER A 169 -3.47 2.18 1.99
N VAL A 170 -2.60 2.89 1.29
CA VAL A 170 -1.27 3.29 1.78
C VAL A 170 -1.22 4.80 1.92
N LYS A 171 -0.75 5.30 3.07
CA LYS A 171 -0.57 6.71 3.38
C LYS A 171 0.85 6.95 3.89
N ILE A 172 1.43 8.10 3.54
CA ILE A 172 2.78 8.48 3.98
C ILE A 172 2.72 9.81 4.71
N ARG A 173 3.15 9.81 6.01
CA ARG A 173 3.20 10.98 6.89
C ARG A 173 1.86 11.70 7.08
N GLY A 174 0.79 10.93 7.28
CA GLY A 174 -0.54 11.44 7.57
C GLY A 174 -1.37 11.81 6.33
N LEU A 175 -2.34 12.70 6.52
CA LEU A 175 -3.28 13.13 5.49
C LEU A 175 -2.78 14.39 4.80
N ASN A 176 -2.76 14.38 3.47
CA ASN A 176 -2.20 15.45 2.65
C ASN A 176 -3.20 16.07 1.65
N SER A 177 -4.44 15.59 1.58
CA SER A 177 -5.46 16.16 0.69
C SER A 177 -6.85 15.86 1.23
N PHE A 178 -7.81 16.76 0.99
CA PHE A 178 -9.23 16.57 1.29
C PHE A 178 -10.02 16.00 0.11
N SER A 179 -9.44 15.95 -1.08
CA SER A 179 -10.11 15.47 -2.30
C SER A 179 -10.22 13.94 -2.41
N GLY A 180 -9.83 13.19 -1.38
CA GLY A 180 -9.83 11.70 -1.38
C GLY A 180 -8.69 11.06 -2.20
N GLN A 181 -7.83 11.85 -2.86
CA GLN A 181 -6.69 11.36 -3.64
C GLN A 181 -5.39 11.57 -2.86
N ASP A 182 -5.28 10.89 -1.74
CA ASP A 182 -4.15 10.95 -0.80
C ASP A 182 -3.23 9.71 -0.86
N SER A 183 -3.39 8.86 -1.89
CA SER A 183 -2.51 7.72 -2.14
C SER A 183 -1.14 8.16 -2.67
N PRO A 184 -0.04 7.47 -2.29
CA PRO A 184 1.28 7.76 -2.81
C PRO A 184 1.36 7.45 -4.32
N LEU A 185 2.31 8.10 -5.00
CA LEU A 185 2.68 7.73 -6.36
C LEU A 185 3.51 6.45 -6.34
N TYR A 186 3.17 5.49 -7.17
CA TYR A 186 4.02 4.33 -7.42
C TYR A 186 4.86 4.54 -8.68
N VAL A 187 6.14 4.18 -8.60
CA VAL A 187 7.08 4.23 -9.72
C VAL A 187 7.63 2.82 -9.93
N VAL A 188 7.14 2.11 -10.93
CA VAL A 188 7.56 0.74 -11.25
C VAL A 188 8.51 0.78 -12.44
N ASP A 189 9.79 0.54 -12.22
CA ASP A 189 10.86 0.60 -13.24
C ASP A 189 10.82 1.86 -14.10
N GLY A 190 10.47 2.99 -13.49
CA GLY A 190 10.37 4.30 -14.14
C GLY A 190 8.97 4.63 -14.69
N MET A 191 8.00 3.71 -14.71
CA MET A 191 6.62 4.01 -15.06
C MET A 191 5.85 4.57 -13.86
N LEU A 192 5.21 5.74 -14.05
CA LEU A 192 4.46 6.46 -13.03
C LEU A 192 3.00 5.99 -13.03
N ILE A 193 2.54 5.33 -11.96
CA ILE A 193 1.17 4.83 -11.80
C ILE A 193 0.55 5.33 -10.50
N SER A 194 -0.77 5.50 -10.49
CA SER A 194 -1.49 6.03 -9.33
C SER A 194 -1.78 4.99 -8.26
N ALA A 195 -1.81 3.71 -8.62
CA ALA A 195 -2.03 2.61 -7.69
C ALA A 195 -1.34 1.33 -8.17
N LEU A 196 -0.86 0.54 -7.23
CA LEU A 196 -0.34 -0.80 -7.47
C LEU A 196 -1.35 -1.80 -6.89
N GLY A 197 -2.18 -2.34 -7.78
CA GLY A 197 -3.29 -3.21 -7.43
C GLY A 197 -2.90 -4.66 -7.21
N SER A 198 -3.90 -5.51 -6.95
CA SER A 198 -3.73 -6.97 -6.81
C SER A 198 -3.41 -7.66 -8.15
N ASP A 199 -3.47 -6.93 -9.26
CA ASP A 199 -3.05 -7.34 -10.60
C ASP A 199 -1.52 -7.38 -10.80
N PHE A 200 -0.73 -6.93 -9.82
CA PHE A 200 0.73 -6.97 -9.81
C PHE A 200 1.26 -8.10 -8.92
N ASN A 201 2.23 -8.89 -9.43
CA ASN A 201 2.89 -9.95 -8.68
C ASN A 201 3.97 -9.40 -7.73
N PRO A 202 3.81 -9.48 -6.39
CA PRO A 202 4.83 -9.01 -5.46
C PRO A 202 6.16 -9.77 -5.54
N ASN A 203 6.17 -11.05 -6.00
CA ASN A 203 7.38 -11.85 -6.12
C ASN A 203 8.34 -11.34 -7.21
N ASP A 204 7.88 -10.46 -8.09
CA ASP A 204 8.73 -9.83 -9.10
C ASP A 204 9.60 -8.69 -8.55
N ILE A 205 9.40 -8.29 -7.30
CA ILE A 205 10.08 -7.14 -6.71
C ILE A 205 11.50 -7.51 -6.29
N GLU A 206 12.48 -6.69 -6.66
CA GLU A 206 13.86 -6.73 -6.18
C GLU A 206 14.09 -5.76 -5.02
N SER A 207 13.52 -4.53 -5.10
CA SER A 207 13.63 -3.56 -4.02
C SER A 207 12.46 -2.58 -3.99
N ILE A 208 12.14 -2.09 -2.78
CA ILE A 208 11.17 -1.02 -2.56
C ILE A 208 11.83 0.10 -1.77
N GLN A 209 11.70 1.33 -2.27
CA GLN A 209 12.09 2.54 -1.55
C GLN A 209 10.86 3.42 -1.34
N VAL A 210 10.72 3.94 -0.11
CA VAL A 210 9.67 4.88 0.24
C VAL A 210 10.29 6.26 0.44
N LEU A 211 9.98 7.19 -0.48
CA LEU A 211 10.43 8.57 -0.45
C LEU A 211 9.39 9.41 0.29
N LYS A 212 9.76 10.00 1.42
CA LYS A 212 8.80 10.58 2.37
C LYS A 212 8.84 12.10 2.46
N ASP A 213 9.97 12.72 2.16
CA ASP A 213 10.12 14.17 2.22
C ASP A 213 10.11 14.84 0.84
N ALA A 214 9.93 16.16 0.82
CA ALA A 214 9.87 16.91 -0.42
C ALA A 214 11.20 16.88 -1.20
N ALA A 215 12.34 16.72 -0.54
CA ALA A 215 13.63 16.67 -1.23
C ALA A 215 13.81 15.37 -2.03
N ALA A 216 13.36 14.24 -1.46
CA ALA A 216 13.38 12.95 -2.14
C ALA A 216 12.30 12.87 -3.25
N THR A 217 11.14 13.52 -3.05
CA THR A 217 10.01 13.43 -3.98
C THR A 217 9.95 14.57 -5.01
N ALA A 218 10.77 15.64 -4.90
CA ALA A 218 10.71 16.82 -5.77
C ALA A 218 10.87 16.49 -7.25
N LEU A 219 11.68 15.50 -7.61
CA LEU A 219 11.83 15.06 -9.00
C LEU A 219 10.56 14.46 -9.60
N TYR A 220 9.59 14.06 -8.76
CA TYR A 220 8.26 13.61 -9.17
C TYR A 220 7.20 14.73 -9.13
N GLY A 221 7.57 15.91 -8.58
CA GLY A 221 6.84 17.18 -8.64
C GLY A 221 5.41 17.09 -8.15
N SER A 222 4.48 17.42 -9.05
CA SER A 222 3.03 17.47 -8.80
C SER A 222 2.37 16.13 -8.47
N ARG A 223 3.08 15.05 -8.55
CA ARG A 223 2.59 13.72 -8.17
C ARG A 223 3.22 13.18 -6.88
N GLY A 224 4.22 13.92 -6.35
CA GLY A 224 5.00 13.52 -5.17
C GLY A 224 4.47 13.98 -3.82
N MET A 225 3.35 14.73 -3.76
CA MET A 225 2.84 15.33 -2.52
C MET A 225 2.51 14.29 -1.45
N ASN A 226 1.93 13.17 -1.84
CA ASN A 226 1.53 12.09 -0.93
C ASN A 226 2.67 11.08 -0.65
N GLY A 227 3.91 11.43 -1.06
CA GLY A 227 5.05 10.52 -1.04
C GLY A 227 5.14 9.67 -2.31
N VAL A 228 6.27 8.99 -2.46
CA VAL A 228 6.54 8.14 -3.64
C VAL A 228 7.06 6.78 -3.19
N ILE A 229 6.50 5.72 -3.75
CA ILE A 229 6.97 4.34 -3.57
C ILE A 229 7.63 3.90 -4.88
N VAL A 230 8.96 3.78 -4.85
CA VAL A 230 9.74 3.30 -5.99
C VAL A 230 9.89 1.79 -5.88
N VAL A 231 9.45 1.09 -6.89
CA VAL A 231 9.52 -0.37 -7.01
C VAL A 231 10.46 -0.71 -8.15
N THR A 232 11.54 -1.41 -7.83
CA THR A 232 12.43 -1.99 -8.83
C THR A 232 12.14 -3.47 -8.93
N THR A 233 11.97 -3.97 -10.16
CA THR A 233 11.68 -5.39 -10.37
C THR A 233 12.94 -6.18 -10.68
N LYS A 234 12.90 -7.49 -10.43
CA LYS A 234 14.01 -8.44 -10.64
C LYS A 234 14.51 -8.41 -12.09
N ARG A 235 15.83 -8.50 -12.22
CA ARG A 235 16.54 -8.51 -13.50
C ARG A 235 17.41 -9.74 -13.62
N GLY A 236 17.69 -10.15 -14.85
CA GLY A 236 18.69 -11.18 -15.10
C GLY A 236 20.09 -10.70 -14.73
N ARG A 237 20.95 -11.64 -14.34
CA ARG A 237 22.37 -11.41 -14.06
C ARG A 237 23.21 -12.24 -15.03
N PRO A 238 24.44 -11.82 -15.37
CA PRO A 238 25.36 -12.65 -16.13
C PRO A 238 25.54 -14.02 -15.47
N GLY A 239 25.41 -15.09 -16.24
CA GLY A 239 25.53 -16.46 -15.76
C GLY A 239 24.65 -17.44 -16.55
N PRO A 240 24.73 -18.73 -16.22
CA PRO A 240 23.87 -19.75 -16.81
C PRO A 240 22.40 -19.53 -16.49
N LEU A 241 21.53 -20.20 -17.24
CA LEU A 241 20.09 -20.21 -16.93
C LEU A 241 19.85 -20.74 -15.51
N LYS A 242 19.15 -19.95 -14.72
CA LYS A 242 18.58 -20.35 -13.41
C LYS A 242 17.07 -20.45 -13.55
N VAL A 243 16.51 -21.48 -12.94
CA VAL A 243 15.08 -21.74 -12.88
C VAL A 243 14.69 -21.85 -11.42
N ASP A 244 13.88 -20.90 -10.95
CA ASP A 244 13.36 -20.90 -9.58
C ASP A 244 11.84 -21.12 -9.62
N TYR A 245 11.33 -22.03 -8.81
CA TYR A 245 9.91 -22.30 -8.65
C TYR A 245 9.51 -22.21 -7.19
N ASP A 246 8.57 -21.31 -6.90
CA ASP A 246 7.97 -21.10 -5.59
C ASP A 246 6.50 -21.48 -5.64
N PHE A 247 6.07 -22.29 -4.68
CA PHE A 247 4.67 -22.70 -4.52
C PHE A 247 4.25 -22.62 -3.07
N TYR A 248 3.03 -22.16 -2.83
CA TYR A 248 2.39 -22.33 -1.54
C TYR A 248 0.89 -22.59 -1.66
N TYR A 249 0.36 -23.21 -0.61
CA TYR A 249 -1.06 -23.44 -0.41
C TYR A 249 -1.44 -23.16 1.04
N GLY A 250 -2.60 -22.56 1.27
CA GLY A 250 -3.02 -22.19 2.61
C GLY A 250 -4.52 -22.09 2.79
N PHE A 251 -4.93 -21.93 4.04
CA PHE A 251 -6.31 -21.76 4.49
C PHE A 251 -6.49 -20.43 5.19
N GLN A 252 -7.64 -19.80 4.98
CA GLN A 252 -8.00 -18.51 5.53
C GLN A 252 -9.32 -18.57 6.29
N THR A 253 -9.35 -17.95 7.48
CA THR A 253 -10.58 -17.91 8.31
C THR A 253 -10.75 -16.52 8.92
N ILE A 254 -11.99 -16.17 9.26
CA ILE A 254 -12.29 -14.96 10.05
C ILE A 254 -11.81 -15.13 11.46
N ASN A 255 -11.12 -14.12 12.01
CA ASN A 255 -10.46 -14.17 13.31
C ASN A 255 -11.43 -14.17 14.49
N LYS A 256 -12.50 -13.38 14.40
CA LYS A 256 -13.42 -13.10 15.49
C LYS A 256 -14.86 -13.20 15.00
N ARG A 257 -15.73 -13.78 15.83
CA ARG A 257 -17.17 -13.72 15.66
C ARG A 257 -17.75 -12.88 16.78
N LEU A 258 -18.80 -12.14 16.49
CA LEU A 258 -19.58 -11.43 17.49
C LEU A 258 -20.51 -12.41 18.20
N LYS A 259 -20.71 -12.22 19.48
CA LYS A 259 -21.63 -13.04 20.26
C LYS A 259 -23.04 -12.46 20.12
N LEU A 260 -23.77 -12.88 19.12
CA LEU A 260 -25.15 -12.47 18.88
C LEU A 260 -26.13 -13.39 19.59
N THR A 261 -27.35 -12.88 19.85
CA THR A 261 -28.42 -13.67 20.50
C THR A 261 -28.97 -14.74 19.56
N ASN A 262 -29.33 -15.89 20.11
CA ASN A 262 -30.15 -16.88 19.44
C ASN A 262 -31.65 -16.46 19.47
N ALA A 263 -32.51 -17.21 18.80
CA ALA A 263 -33.93 -16.86 18.67
C ALA A 263 -34.66 -16.75 20.01
N GLU A 264 -34.35 -17.58 21.01
CA GLU A 264 -34.95 -17.54 22.34
C GLU A 264 -34.50 -16.29 23.10
N GLN A 265 -33.18 -15.99 23.09
CA GLN A 265 -32.61 -14.81 23.73
C GLN A 265 -33.12 -13.53 23.08
N PHE A 266 -33.12 -13.50 21.74
CA PHE A 266 -33.65 -12.38 20.95
C PHE A 266 -35.08 -12.08 21.33
N LYS A 267 -35.94 -13.13 21.35
CA LYS A 267 -37.36 -13.01 21.72
C LYS A 267 -37.52 -12.44 23.11
N ALA A 268 -36.77 -12.93 24.10
CA ALA A 268 -36.86 -12.47 25.47
C ALA A 268 -36.54 -10.96 25.62
N ILE A 269 -35.51 -10.47 24.95
CA ILE A 269 -35.13 -9.05 24.96
C ILE A 269 -36.15 -8.20 24.19
N ASN A 270 -36.58 -8.68 23.01
CA ASN A 270 -37.57 -7.99 22.18
C ASN A 270 -38.91 -7.86 22.92
N ASP A 271 -39.42 -8.95 23.54
CA ASP A 271 -40.66 -8.93 24.35
C ASP A 271 -40.54 -7.91 25.50
N LEU A 272 -39.36 -7.84 26.14
CA LEU A 272 -39.10 -6.86 27.20
C LEU A 272 -39.12 -5.43 26.67
N ALA A 273 -38.50 -5.18 25.50
CA ALA A 273 -38.48 -3.87 24.89
C ALA A 273 -39.89 -3.36 24.54
N TYR A 274 -40.75 -4.23 23.98
CA TYR A 274 -42.14 -3.91 23.67
C TYR A 274 -42.95 -3.68 24.96
N THR A 275 -42.81 -4.56 25.97
CA THR A 275 -43.50 -4.43 27.25
C THR A 275 -43.11 -3.15 27.99
N ASN A 276 -41.82 -2.75 27.95
CA ASN A 276 -41.35 -1.51 28.58
C ASN A 276 -41.93 -0.25 27.91
N ASN A 277 -42.34 -0.35 26.62
CA ASN A 277 -43.05 0.71 25.94
C ASN A 277 -44.56 0.72 26.16
N GLY A 278 -45.12 -0.37 26.72
CA GLY A 278 -46.54 -0.58 26.86
C GLY A 278 -47.22 -1.24 25.65
N ASP A 279 -46.42 -1.75 24.72
CA ASP A 279 -46.87 -2.44 23.51
C ASP A 279 -46.99 -3.96 23.76
N ALA A 280 -47.81 -4.62 22.94
CA ALA A 280 -47.84 -6.06 22.91
C ALA A 280 -46.59 -6.65 22.24
N PRO A 281 -45.97 -7.71 22.79
CA PRO A 281 -44.87 -8.41 22.14
C PRO A 281 -45.20 -8.86 20.72
N LEU A 282 -44.21 -8.88 19.86
CA LEU A 282 -44.34 -9.36 18.46
C LEU A 282 -44.61 -10.86 18.42
N ASN A 283 -45.37 -11.30 17.43
CA ASN A 283 -45.57 -12.72 17.16
C ASN A 283 -44.43 -13.20 16.21
N LEU A 284 -43.25 -13.38 16.79
CA LEU A 284 -42.06 -13.82 16.05
C LEU A 284 -42.22 -15.25 15.53
N ARG A 285 -41.56 -15.58 14.39
CA ARG A 285 -41.55 -16.93 13.83
C ARG A 285 -41.04 -17.94 14.84
N GLN A 286 -41.71 -19.09 14.93
CA GLN A 286 -41.38 -20.18 15.82
C GLN A 286 -40.61 -21.29 15.07
N GLY A 287 -39.69 -21.97 15.77
CA GLY A 287 -38.96 -23.11 15.22
C GLY A 287 -37.84 -22.75 14.23
N VAL A 288 -37.48 -21.47 14.16
CA VAL A 288 -36.31 -20.98 13.38
C VAL A 288 -35.31 -20.40 14.37
N ASP A 289 -34.05 -20.78 14.24
CA ASP A 289 -32.90 -20.23 15.02
C ASP A 289 -31.67 -20.24 14.13
N THR A 290 -31.43 -19.13 13.45
CA THR A 290 -30.38 -18.99 12.43
C THR A 290 -29.18 -18.28 12.99
N ASP A 291 -28.01 -18.92 13.04
CA ASP A 291 -26.73 -18.25 13.23
C ASP A 291 -26.21 -17.75 11.89
N TRP A 292 -26.50 -16.50 11.59
CA TRP A 292 -26.13 -15.87 10.32
C TRP A 292 -24.63 -15.79 10.07
N GLN A 293 -23.80 -15.76 11.13
CA GLN A 293 -22.35 -15.79 10.99
C GLN A 293 -21.85 -17.19 10.61
N GLU A 294 -22.44 -18.27 11.19
CA GLU A 294 -22.12 -19.64 10.82
C GLU A 294 -22.48 -19.94 9.36
N GLU A 295 -23.64 -19.45 8.90
CA GLU A 295 -24.10 -19.65 7.53
C GLU A 295 -23.27 -18.90 6.48
N LEU A 296 -22.79 -17.68 6.80
CA LEU A 296 -22.01 -16.85 5.87
C LEU A 296 -20.53 -17.22 5.83
N PHE A 297 -19.91 -17.50 7.01
CA PHE A 297 -18.48 -17.65 7.15
C PHE A 297 -18.03 -19.05 6.77
N LYS A 298 -17.02 -19.14 5.91
CA LYS A 298 -16.39 -20.39 5.50
C LYS A 298 -14.88 -20.35 5.68
N THR A 299 -14.23 -21.48 5.53
CA THR A 299 -12.78 -21.54 5.34
C THR A 299 -12.50 -21.30 3.87
N GLY A 300 -11.80 -20.20 3.56
CA GLY A 300 -11.29 -19.90 2.24
C GLY A 300 -9.93 -20.55 1.99
N THR A 301 -9.50 -20.56 0.74
CA THR A 301 -8.20 -21.08 0.32
C THR A 301 -7.36 -20.00 -0.34
N ILE A 302 -6.03 -20.16 -0.31
CA ILE A 302 -5.09 -19.30 -1.03
C ILE A 302 -3.96 -20.16 -1.58
N SER A 303 -3.60 -19.95 -2.85
CA SER A 303 -2.49 -20.62 -3.49
C SER A 303 -1.74 -19.72 -4.46
N GLU A 304 -0.44 -19.95 -4.62
CA GLU A 304 0.38 -19.25 -5.58
C GLU A 304 1.42 -20.18 -6.20
N HIS A 305 1.58 -20.07 -7.51
CA HIS A 305 2.65 -20.69 -8.29
C HIS A 305 3.46 -19.60 -8.96
N ASN A 306 4.75 -19.56 -8.73
CA ASN A 306 5.65 -18.58 -9.32
C ASN A 306 6.86 -19.27 -9.93
N LEU A 307 7.04 -19.14 -11.25
CA LEU A 307 8.17 -19.70 -11.99
C LEU A 307 9.01 -18.56 -12.55
N ASN A 308 10.29 -18.52 -12.17
CA ASN A 308 11.25 -17.51 -12.59
C ASN A 308 12.36 -18.14 -13.43
N LEU A 309 12.66 -17.54 -14.57
CA LEU A 309 13.74 -17.89 -15.47
C LEU A 309 14.67 -16.70 -15.59
N SER A 310 15.94 -16.85 -15.23
CA SER A 310 16.91 -15.76 -15.30
C SER A 310 18.25 -16.24 -15.82
N GLY A 311 18.98 -15.33 -16.48
CA GLY A 311 20.30 -15.63 -17.01
C GLY A 311 20.84 -14.50 -17.85
N GLY A 312 22.01 -14.72 -18.45
CA GLY A 312 22.58 -13.71 -19.33
C GLY A 312 24.07 -13.89 -19.60
N SER A 313 24.61 -12.93 -20.33
CA SER A 313 26.04 -12.74 -20.58
C SER A 313 26.46 -11.39 -20.03
N GLU A 314 27.74 -11.02 -20.14
CA GLU A 314 28.25 -9.69 -19.77
C GLU A 314 27.52 -8.52 -20.48
N ASN A 315 26.99 -8.77 -21.67
CA ASN A 315 26.37 -7.74 -22.51
C ASN A 315 24.85 -7.85 -22.62
N SER A 316 24.23 -8.95 -22.20
CA SER A 316 22.78 -9.14 -22.32
C SER A 316 22.27 -10.02 -21.19
N ASN A 317 21.24 -9.59 -20.53
CA ASN A 317 20.57 -10.35 -19.48
C ASN A 317 19.06 -10.38 -19.69
N TYR A 318 18.42 -11.39 -19.11
CA TYR A 318 16.98 -11.58 -19.17
C TYR A 318 16.45 -12.15 -17.86
N PHE A 319 15.22 -11.74 -17.53
CA PHE A 319 14.40 -12.30 -16.47
C PHE A 319 12.99 -12.48 -17.00
N ILE A 320 12.42 -13.67 -16.81
CA ILE A 320 11.05 -14.01 -17.19
C ILE A 320 10.38 -14.60 -15.95
N SER A 321 9.21 -14.08 -15.58
CA SER A 321 8.38 -14.57 -14.49
C SER A 321 7.02 -14.98 -15.01
N LEU A 322 6.54 -16.14 -14.55
CA LEU A 322 5.18 -16.65 -14.76
C LEU A 322 4.53 -16.83 -13.40
N ASN A 323 3.38 -16.22 -13.19
CA ASN A 323 2.67 -16.26 -11.92
C ASN A 323 1.21 -16.67 -12.13
N TYR A 324 0.75 -17.57 -11.28
CA TYR A 324 -0.65 -17.88 -11.05
C TYR A 324 -0.95 -17.75 -9.57
N PHE A 325 -1.95 -16.97 -9.23
CA PHE A 325 -2.43 -16.73 -7.87
C PHE A 325 -3.92 -16.96 -7.82
N ASP A 326 -4.39 -17.66 -6.80
CA ASP A 326 -5.79 -17.98 -6.56
C ASP A 326 -6.15 -17.78 -5.09
N GLN A 327 -7.27 -17.12 -4.81
CA GLN A 327 -7.76 -16.83 -3.48
C GLN A 327 -9.27 -16.95 -3.42
N GLU A 328 -9.79 -17.88 -2.61
CA GLU A 328 -11.19 -17.94 -2.21
C GLU A 328 -11.41 -17.19 -0.89
N GLY A 329 -12.50 -16.42 -0.80
CA GLY A 329 -12.84 -15.66 0.39
C GLY A 329 -13.21 -16.52 1.59
N ALA A 330 -13.08 -15.95 2.79
CA ALA A 330 -13.54 -16.55 4.04
C ALA A 330 -15.05 -16.35 4.31
N ILE A 331 -15.79 -15.86 3.31
CA ILE A 331 -17.25 -15.86 3.24
C ILE A 331 -17.69 -16.46 1.90
N ILE A 332 -18.93 -16.84 1.80
CA ILE A 332 -19.53 -17.34 0.54
C ILE A 332 -19.42 -16.25 -0.54
N GLY A 333 -19.01 -16.60 -1.75
CA GLY A 333 -19.08 -15.81 -2.98
C GLY A 333 -17.77 -15.17 -3.44
N PRO A 334 -17.03 -14.36 -2.68
CA PRO A 334 -15.87 -13.64 -3.20
C PRO A 334 -14.70 -14.54 -3.55
N GLU A 335 -14.11 -14.31 -4.74
CA GLU A 335 -12.95 -15.04 -5.27
C GLU A 335 -12.07 -14.11 -6.08
N PHE A 336 -10.79 -14.45 -6.21
CA PHE A 336 -9.83 -13.71 -7.03
C PHE A 336 -8.78 -14.63 -7.62
N GLU A 337 -8.64 -14.56 -8.95
CA GLU A 337 -7.57 -15.23 -9.69
C GLU A 337 -6.71 -14.21 -10.42
N ARG A 338 -5.40 -14.47 -10.51
CA ARG A 338 -4.46 -13.68 -11.31
C ARG A 338 -3.54 -14.58 -12.12
N TYR A 339 -3.39 -14.26 -13.39
CA TYR A 339 -2.39 -14.77 -14.31
C TYR A 339 -1.48 -13.64 -14.72
N GLN A 340 -0.18 -13.79 -14.58
CA GLN A 340 0.78 -12.76 -14.98
C GLN A 340 2.00 -13.36 -15.66
N ILE A 341 2.48 -12.68 -16.69
CA ILE A 341 3.81 -12.88 -17.28
C ILE A 341 4.57 -11.55 -17.21
N ARG A 342 5.81 -11.61 -16.79
CA ARG A 342 6.75 -10.50 -16.86
C ARG A 342 7.97 -10.88 -17.66
N VAL A 343 8.42 -9.97 -18.52
CA VAL A 343 9.67 -10.07 -19.26
C VAL A 343 10.47 -8.81 -19.01
N ASN A 344 11.73 -8.98 -18.64
CA ASN A 344 12.67 -7.90 -18.38
C ASN A 344 14.00 -8.26 -19.07
N THR A 345 14.40 -7.50 -20.08
CA THR A 345 15.69 -7.71 -20.73
C THR A 345 16.50 -6.43 -20.80
N GLN A 346 17.81 -6.58 -20.85
CA GLN A 346 18.72 -5.47 -21.07
C GLN A 346 19.91 -5.95 -21.91
N THR A 347 20.27 -5.16 -22.92
CA THR A 347 21.39 -5.45 -23.82
C THR A 347 22.24 -4.20 -24.00
N LYS A 348 23.56 -4.34 -23.81
CA LYS A 348 24.57 -3.30 -24.07
C LYS A 348 25.35 -3.63 -25.33
N LYS A 349 25.42 -2.69 -26.26
CA LYS A 349 26.22 -2.81 -27.49
C LYS A 349 27.04 -1.53 -27.72
N GLY A 350 28.33 -1.60 -27.39
CA GLY A 350 29.19 -0.44 -27.41
C GLY A 350 28.71 0.67 -26.46
N ARG A 351 28.36 1.84 -27.03
CA ARG A 351 27.86 2.99 -26.26
C ARG A 351 26.34 3.00 -26.07
N PHE A 352 25.63 2.03 -26.64
CA PHE A 352 24.18 1.92 -26.51
C PHE A 352 23.79 0.85 -25.50
N THR A 353 22.82 1.18 -24.63
CA THR A 353 22.13 0.23 -23.79
C THR A 353 20.64 0.31 -24.10
N PHE A 354 20.04 -0.82 -24.39
CA PHE A 354 18.59 -0.97 -24.61
C PHE A 354 18.03 -1.89 -23.54
N GLY A 355 16.83 -1.63 -23.11
CA GLY A 355 16.13 -2.54 -22.22
C GLY A 355 14.62 -2.31 -22.26
N GLU A 356 13.90 -3.37 -21.91
CA GLU A 356 12.46 -3.31 -21.67
C GLU A 356 12.12 -4.04 -20.38
N ASN A 357 10.99 -3.64 -19.80
CA ASN A 357 10.33 -4.28 -18.70
C ASN A 357 8.83 -4.25 -18.97
N ILE A 358 8.23 -5.40 -19.20
CA ILE A 358 6.83 -5.51 -19.58
C ILE A 358 6.18 -6.59 -18.70
N ALA A 359 5.12 -6.23 -17.99
CA ALA A 359 4.22 -7.15 -17.31
C ALA A 359 2.87 -7.15 -18.01
N MET A 360 2.35 -8.33 -18.28
CA MET A 360 0.99 -8.56 -18.77
C MET A 360 0.25 -9.38 -17.73
N SER A 361 -0.90 -8.91 -17.28
CA SER A 361 -1.72 -9.63 -16.33
C SER A 361 -3.18 -9.72 -16.78
N ARG A 362 -3.83 -10.79 -16.34
CA ARG A 362 -5.29 -10.94 -16.38
C ARG A 362 -5.74 -11.41 -15.02
N SER A 363 -6.72 -10.71 -14.46
CA SER A 363 -7.38 -11.13 -13.23
C SER A 363 -8.88 -11.27 -13.41
N ASN A 364 -9.44 -12.27 -12.73
CA ASN A 364 -10.86 -12.49 -12.59
C ASN A 364 -11.21 -12.30 -11.12
N GLN A 365 -12.20 -11.50 -10.83
CA GLN A 365 -12.66 -11.24 -9.46
C GLN A 365 -14.16 -11.39 -9.37
N THR A 366 -14.63 -12.20 -8.42
CA THR A 366 -15.99 -12.14 -7.89
C THR A 366 -15.94 -11.28 -6.64
N ARG A 367 -16.66 -10.17 -6.66
CA ARG A 367 -16.62 -9.17 -5.58
C ARG A 367 -17.67 -9.48 -4.51
N VAL A 368 -17.43 -8.98 -3.30
CA VAL A 368 -18.43 -8.96 -2.24
C VAL A 368 -19.63 -8.14 -2.70
N ASN A 369 -20.84 -8.65 -2.52
CA ASN A 369 -22.08 -7.95 -2.77
C ASN A 369 -22.59 -7.34 -1.47
N GLY A 370 -23.00 -6.06 -1.50
CA GLY A 370 -23.49 -5.32 -0.34
C GLY A 370 -22.49 -5.20 0.80
N ASN A 371 -23.01 -5.19 2.01
CA ASN A 371 -22.20 -5.20 3.24
C ASN A 371 -22.61 -6.39 4.13
N PRO A 372 -22.12 -7.61 3.85
CA PRO A 372 -22.58 -8.80 4.56
C PRO A 372 -22.20 -8.81 6.05
N PHE A 373 -21.16 -8.06 6.46
CA PHE A 373 -20.73 -8.01 7.87
C PHE A 373 -21.64 -7.15 8.75
N ILE A 374 -22.33 -6.17 8.18
CA ILE A 374 -23.39 -5.46 8.92
C ILE A 374 -24.72 -6.24 8.83
N ASP A 375 -25.02 -6.82 7.65
CA ASP A 375 -26.25 -7.57 7.46
C ASP A 375 -26.36 -8.78 8.41
N VAL A 376 -25.26 -9.51 8.69
CA VAL A 376 -25.29 -10.64 9.66
C VAL A 376 -25.57 -10.18 11.09
N VAL A 377 -25.26 -8.93 11.44
CA VAL A 377 -25.57 -8.34 12.75
C VAL A 377 -27.03 -7.88 12.82
N TRP A 378 -27.55 -7.35 11.72
CA TRP A 378 -28.93 -6.85 11.67
C TRP A 378 -29.95 -7.96 11.46
N MET A 379 -29.57 -9.06 10.82
CA MET A 379 -30.49 -10.14 10.49
C MET A 379 -30.96 -10.87 11.74
N LEU A 380 -32.26 -11.01 11.89
CA LEU A 380 -32.87 -11.64 13.05
C LEU A 380 -32.67 -13.16 13.05
N PRO A 381 -32.38 -13.79 14.20
CA PRO A 381 -32.23 -15.24 14.28
C PRO A 381 -33.55 -15.99 14.04
N THR A 382 -34.70 -15.31 14.09
CA THR A 382 -36.04 -15.86 13.76
C THR A 382 -36.35 -15.90 12.28
N ILE A 383 -35.46 -15.45 11.41
CA ILE A 383 -35.60 -15.48 9.95
C ILE A 383 -34.77 -16.66 9.39
N PRO A 384 -35.36 -17.56 8.57
CA PRO A 384 -34.60 -18.65 7.96
C PRO A 384 -33.73 -18.14 6.81
N VAL A 385 -32.64 -18.85 6.49
CA VAL A 385 -31.78 -18.54 5.33
C VAL A 385 -32.58 -18.67 4.03
N TYR A 386 -33.35 -19.75 3.89
CA TYR A 386 -34.14 -20.05 2.69
C TYR A 386 -35.61 -20.07 3.03
N ASP A 387 -36.45 -19.47 2.18
CA ASP A 387 -37.90 -19.50 2.28
C ASP A 387 -38.50 -19.73 0.88
N PRO A 388 -39.02 -20.93 0.58
CA PRO A 388 -39.56 -21.26 -0.73
C PRO A 388 -40.83 -20.49 -1.12
N ASN A 389 -41.45 -19.77 -0.16
CA ASN A 389 -42.58 -18.92 -0.44
C ASN A 389 -42.15 -17.55 -1.05
N ASN A 390 -40.91 -17.18 -0.95
CA ASN A 390 -40.37 -15.97 -1.54
C ASN A 390 -39.90 -16.24 -2.98
N GLU A 391 -40.13 -15.30 -3.90
CA GLU A 391 -39.69 -15.42 -5.28
C GLU A 391 -38.19 -15.67 -5.42
N SER A 392 -37.38 -15.03 -4.58
CA SER A 392 -35.94 -15.26 -4.54
C SER A 392 -35.52 -16.62 -3.98
N GLY A 393 -36.40 -17.31 -3.25
CA GLY A 393 -36.09 -18.51 -2.47
C GLY A 393 -35.37 -18.25 -1.16
N TYR A 394 -35.04 -17.01 -0.82
CA TYR A 394 -34.35 -16.63 0.40
C TYR A 394 -35.32 -16.02 1.43
N GLY A 395 -35.01 -16.24 2.72
CA GLY A 395 -35.76 -15.64 3.80
C GLY A 395 -35.41 -14.16 3.97
N TYR A 396 -36.39 -13.34 4.28
CA TYR A 396 -36.27 -11.96 4.66
C TYR A 396 -37.36 -11.55 5.64
N GLY A 397 -37.27 -10.31 6.17
CA GLY A 397 -38.20 -9.79 7.14
C GLY A 397 -39.65 -9.72 6.67
N ASP A 398 -40.60 -9.83 7.60
CA ASP A 398 -42.03 -9.61 7.42
C ASP A 398 -42.54 -8.61 8.48
N ASP A 399 -43.83 -8.35 8.53
CA ASP A 399 -44.41 -7.37 9.46
C ASP A 399 -44.20 -7.71 10.97
N ASN A 400 -43.97 -9.00 11.30
CA ASN A 400 -43.66 -9.43 12.67
C ASN A 400 -42.16 -9.63 12.92
N ASN A 401 -41.36 -9.84 11.86
CA ASN A 401 -39.93 -10.05 11.91
C ASN A 401 -39.25 -8.98 11.01
N SER A 402 -39.61 -7.73 11.21
CA SER A 402 -39.07 -6.64 10.39
C SER A 402 -37.57 -6.46 10.65
N THR A 403 -36.79 -6.25 9.61
CA THR A 403 -35.34 -5.96 9.70
C THR A 403 -34.90 -5.06 8.55
N PHE A 404 -33.88 -4.23 8.81
CA PHE A 404 -33.23 -3.45 7.76
C PHE A 404 -32.23 -4.27 6.95
N ALA A 405 -31.86 -5.46 7.43
CA ALA A 405 -30.89 -6.33 6.77
C ALA A 405 -31.41 -6.86 5.45
N THR A 406 -30.49 -7.04 4.55
CA THR A 406 -30.64 -7.87 3.35
C THR A 406 -30.12 -9.26 3.66
N ASN A 407 -30.77 -10.33 3.20
CA ASN A 407 -30.28 -11.68 3.42
C ASN A 407 -28.82 -11.81 2.95
N PRO A 408 -27.85 -11.99 3.85
CA PRO A 408 -26.43 -11.92 3.52
C PRO A 408 -25.97 -13.10 2.64
N ILE A 409 -26.63 -14.25 2.75
CA ILE A 409 -26.36 -15.41 1.89
C ILE A 409 -26.93 -15.16 0.48
N GLY A 410 -28.19 -14.71 0.42
CA GLY A 410 -28.83 -14.33 -0.82
C GLY A 410 -28.05 -13.24 -1.58
N LEU A 411 -27.47 -12.26 -0.88
CA LEU A 411 -26.62 -11.25 -1.51
C LEU A 411 -25.45 -11.87 -2.27
N GLN A 412 -24.82 -12.90 -1.71
CA GLN A 412 -23.65 -13.52 -2.33
C GLN A 412 -23.99 -14.58 -3.39
N GLU A 413 -25.11 -15.28 -3.25
CA GLU A 413 -25.51 -16.38 -4.14
C GLU A 413 -26.50 -15.95 -5.22
N HIS A 414 -27.42 -15.05 -4.88
CA HIS A 414 -28.50 -14.62 -5.79
C HIS A 414 -28.04 -13.53 -6.74
N TYR A 415 -27.04 -12.71 -6.34
CA TYR A 415 -26.46 -11.68 -7.17
C TYR A 415 -25.07 -12.08 -7.64
N SER A 416 -24.70 -11.64 -8.84
CA SER A 416 -23.36 -11.84 -9.40
C SER A 416 -22.68 -10.51 -9.66
N ASN A 417 -21.48 -10.30 -9.10
CA ASN A 417 -20.69 -9.08 -9.26
C ASN A 417 -19.27 -9.48 -9.67
N THR A 418 -18.99 -9.45 -10.95
CA THR A 418 -17.73 -9.92 -11.50
C THR A 418 -16.96 -8.79 -12.17
N ALA A 419 -15.64 -8.83 -12.05
CA ALA A 419 -14.73 -7.93 -12.75
C ALA A 419 -13.61 -8.74 -13.41
N VAL A 420 -13.38 -8.50 -14.69
CA VAL A 420 -12.25 -9.04 -15.45
C VAL A 420 -11.34 -7.87 -15.82
N THR A 421 -10.10 -7.88 -15.30
CA THR A 421 -9.09 -6.88 -15.62
C THR A 421 -8.02 -7.50 -16.50
N SER A 422 -7.72 -6.86 -17.63
CA SER A 422 -6.57 -7.16 -18.48
C SER A 422 -5.64 -5.95 -18.48
N LYS A 423 -4.37 -6.13 -18.13
CA LYS A 423 -3.42 -5.02 -17.97
C LYS A 423 -2.10 -5.30 -18.65
N VAL A 424 -1.52 -4.25 -19.21
CA VAL A 424 -0.15 -4.21 -19.70
C VAL A 424 0.55 -3.02 -19.04
N LEU A 425 1.54 -3.30 -18.23
CA LEU A 425 2.37 -2.29 -17.56
C LEU A 425 3.80 -2.49 -17.97
N GLY A 426 4.46 -1.44 -18.47
CA GLY A 426 5.87 -1.59 -18.78
C GLY A 426 6.53 -0.33 -19.31
N SER A 427 7.83 -0.44 -19.52
CA SER A 427 8.66 0.58 -20.11
C SER A 427 9.69 -0.02 -21.05
N ALA A 428 10.13 0.77 -22.02
CA ALA A 428 11.27 0.46 -22.86
C ALA A 428 12.20 1.68 -22.89
N PHE A 429 13.50 1.47 -22.80
CA PHE A 429 14.45 2.56 -22.79
C PHE A 429 15.61 2.33 -23.75
N ALA A 430 16.19 3.45 -24.22
CA ALA A 430 17.44 3.51 -24.95
C ALA A 430 18.35 4.53 -24.26
N GLU A 431 19.54 4.10 -23.85
CA GLU A 431 20.60 4.95 -23.29
C GLU A 431 21.77 5.02 -24.25
N PHE A 432 22.27 6.22 -24.48
CA PHE A 432 23.47 6.49 -25.30
C PHE A 432 24.54 7.18 -24.47
N GLU A 433 25.68 6.54 -24.33
CA GLU A 433 26.86 7.08 -23.68
C GLU A 433 27.59 8.04 -24.62
N ILE A 434 27.31 9.34 -24.53
CA ILE A 434 27.95 10.40 -25.30
C ILE A 434 29.43 10.46 -24.92
N PHE A 435 29.70 10.51 -23.63
CA PHE A 435 31.00 10.39 -22.98
C PHE A 435 30.86 9.52 -21.74
N PRO A 436 31.92 8.91 -21.19
CA PRO A 436 31.80 8.10 -19.95
C PRO A 436 31.13 8.81 -18.77
N PHE A 437 31.15 10.14 -18.74
CA PHE A 437 30.56 10.99 -17.73
C PHE A 437 29.24 11.65 -18.17
N LEU A 438 28.77 11.42 -19.40
CA LEU A 438 27.58 12.08 -19.95
C LEU A 438 26.74 11.09 -20.74
N LYS A 439 25.55 10.79 -20.27
CA LYS A 439 24.62 9.81 -20.85
C LYS A 439 23.27 10.46 -21.17
N TYR A 440 22.75 10.17 -22.34
CA TYR A 440 21.38 10.49 -22.72
C TYR A 440 20.52 9.23 -22.62
N LYS A 441 19.34 9.35 -22.02
CA LYS A 441 18.36 8.25 -21.92
C LYS A 441 16.99 8.72 -22.38
N LEU A 442 16.40 7.97 -23.29
CA LEU A 442 14.98 8.02 -23.66
C LEU A 442 14.28 6.85 -22.97
N ASN A 443 13.22 7.12 -22.22
CA ASN A 443 12.34 6.12 -21.61
C ASN A 443 10.90 6.32 -22.13
N LEU A 444 10.29 5.24 -22.60
CA LEU A 444 8.90 5.20 -23.04
C LEU A 444 8.12 4.26 -22.12
N GLY A 445 7.07 4.76 -21.48
CA GLY A 445 6.22 4.00 -20.56
C GLY A 445 4.81 3.81 -21.08
N LEU A 446 4.22 2.67 -20.75
CA LEU A 446 2.84 2.30 -21.04
C LEU A 446 2.17 1.71 -19.79
N ASP A 447 1.00 2.25 -19.43
CA ASP A 447 0.06 1.63 -18.50
C ASP A 447 -1.30 1.55 -19.18
N TYR A 448 -1.63 0.34 -19.65
CA TYR A 448 -2.90 0.03 -20.30
C TYR A 448 -3.68 -0.92 -19.43
N ALA A 449 -4.93 -0.60 -19.13
CA ALA A 449 -5.83 -1.47 -18.41
C ALA A 449 -7.23 -1.43 -19.02
N GLN A 450 -7.81 -2.61 -19.23
CA GLN A 450 -9.18 -2.81 -19.62
C GLN A 450 -9.90 -3.56 -18.51
N ILE A 451 -10.97 -2.96 -17.97
CA ILE A 451 -11.77 -3.54 -16.88
C ILE A 451 -13.19 -3.74 -17.42
N ARG A 452 -13.65 -4.97 -17.39
CA ARG A 452 -15.02 -5.30 -17.68
C ARG A 452 -15.71 -5.80 -16.43
N GLU A 453 -16.77 -5.10 -16.01
CA GLU A 453 -17.54 -5.40 -14.82
C GLU A 453 -18.96 -5.79 -15.22
N LYS A 454 -19.46 -6.88 -14.66
CA LYS A 454 -20.86 -7.28 -14.78
C LYS A 454 -21.48 -7.41 -13.41
N TYR A 455 -22.58 -6.70 -13.21
CA TYR A 455 -23.42 -6.89 -12.03
C TYR A 455 -24.78 -7.35 -12.49
N PHE A 456 -25.13 -8.55 -12.08
CA PHE A 456 -26.39 -9.19 -12.40
C PHE A 456 -27.18 -9.49 -11.13
N GLN A 457 -28.40 -8.98 -11.06
CA GLN A 457 -29.36 -9.29 -10.01
C GLN A 457 -30.44 -10.17 -10.59
N ARG A 458 -30.67 -11.34 -10.00
CA ARG A 458 -31.81 -12.21 -10.33
C ARG A 458 -33.12 -11.61 -9.83
N ALA A 459 -34.25 -12.07 -10.39
CA ALA A 459 -35.58 -11.70 -9.88
C ALA A 459 -35.80 -12.22 -8.45
N GLY A 460 -36.59 -11.48 -7.69
CA GLY A 460 -36.92 -11.80 -6.31
C GLY A 460 -36.21 -10.91 -5.28
N ALA A 461 -36.96 -10.43 -4.32
CA ALA A 461 -36.46 -9.57 -3.24
C ALA A 461 -35.63 -10.39 -2.22
N LEU A 462 -34.57 -9.77 -1.69
CA LEU A 462 -33.75 -10.27 -0.56
C LEU A 462 -34.00 -9.50 0.74
N ARG A 463 -34.85 -8.49 0.67
CA ARG A 463 -35.24 -7.63 1.78
C ARG A 463 -36.70 -7.20 1.61
N GLN A 464 -37.41 -7.01 2.71
CA GLN A 464 -38.79 -6.52 2.74
C GLN A 464 -38.90 -5.18 1.99
N ASN A 465 -40.03 -5.01 1.25
CA ASN A 465 -40.36 -3.77 0.53
C ASN A 465 -39.34 -3.30 -0.51
N THR A 466 -38.48 -4.16 -1.02
CA THR A 466 -37.54 -3.83 -2.10
C THR A 466 -38.04 -4.40 -3.44
N PRO A 467 -37.82 -3.68 -4.55
CA PRO A 467 -38.10 -4.21 -5.88
C PRO A 467 -37.25 -5.45 -6.15
N GLY A 468 -37.89 -6.52 -6.65
CA GLY A 468 -37.20 -7.76 -7.02
C GLY A 468 -37.01 -7.92 -8.52
N ALA A 469 -36.93 -6.86 -9.31
CA ALA A 469 -36.71 -6.96 -10.75
C ALA A 469 -35.30 -7.48 -11.09
N ALA A 470 -35.22 -8.44 -12.01
CA ALA A 470 -33.93 -8.85 -12.55
C ALA A 470 -33.32 -7.71 -13.38
N PHE A 471 -32.07 -7.41 -13.18
CA PHE A 471 -31.35 -6.42 -13.98
C PHE A 471 -29.89 -6.79 -14.26
N LEU A 472 -29.35 -6.21 -15.31
CA LEU A 472 -27.94 -6.35 -15.70
C LEU A 472 -27.31 -4.99 -15.92
N ASP A 473 -26.22 -4.76 -15.20
CA ASP A 473 -25.24 -3.69 -15.47
C ASP A 473 -24.02 -4.29 -16.15
N ASP A 474 -23.63 -3.77 -17.29
CA ASP A 474 -22.36 -4.11 -17.99
C ASP A 474 -21.54 -2.82 -18.13
N ARG A 475 -20.37 -2.78 -17.48
CA ARG A 475 -19.46 -1.64 -17.46
C ARG A 475 -18.16 -2.01 -18.13
N HIS A 476 -17.68 -1.12 -18.98
CA HIS A 476 -16.42 -1.27 -19.67
C HIS A 476 -15.58 -0.01 -19.46
N THR A 477 -14.49 -0.16 -18.73
CA THR A 477 -13.55 0.93 -18.41
C THR A 477 -12.21 0.64 -19.07
N GLU A 478 -11.64 1.65 -19.74
CA GLU A 478 -10.31 1.57 -20.34
C GLU A 478 -9.44 2.74 -19.86
N PHE A 479 -8.23 2.41 -19.41
CA PHE A 479 -7.15 3.35 -19.13
C PHE A 479 -6.04 3.13 -20.14
N PHE A 480 -5.61 4.21 -20.80
CA PHE A 480 -4.48 4.18 -21.72
C PHE A 480 -3.56 5.36 -21.45
N ASN A 481 -2.49 5.09 -20.70
CA ASN A 481 -1.56 6.09 -20.24
C ASN A 481 -0.20 5.87 -20.89
N ILE A 482 0.35 6.89 -21.50
CA ILE A 482 1.68 6.88 -22.13
C ILE A 482 2.56 7.95 -21.51
N LEU A 483 3.82 7.57 -21.30
CA LEU A 483 4.88 8.43 -20.76
C LEU A 483 6.06 8.45 -21.73
N ALA A 484 6.63 9.62 -21.97
CA ALA A 484 7.91 9.75 -22.65
C ALA A 484 8.83 10.68 -21.86
N GLU A 485 10.00 10.18 -21.51
CA GLU A 485 10.98 10.87 -20.70
C GLU A 485 12.32 10.96 -21.44
N ASN A 486 12.89 12.14 -21.48
CA ASN A 486 14.20 12.42 -22.02
C ASN A 486 15.07 12.97 -20.92
N THR A 487 16.20 12.32 -20.63
CA THR A 487 17.11 12.75 -19.58
C THR A 487 18.54 12.80 -20.09
N LEU A 488 19.27 13.79 -19.62
CA LEU A 488 20.70 13.95 -19.81
C LEU A 488 21.37 13.91 -18.43
N ASN A 489 22.16 12.88 -18.19
CA ASN A 489 22.83 12.59 -16.93
C ASN A 489 24.32 12.87 -17.07
N PHE A 490 24.85 13.74 -16.18
CA PHE A 490 26.26 14.00 -16.01
C PHE A 490 26.73 13.43 -14.67
N SER A 491 27.82 12.68 -14.64
CA SER A 491 28.42 12.17 -13.41
C SER A 491 29.92 12.11 -13.56
N LYS A 492 30.65 12.85 -12.70
CA LYS A 492 32.11 12.88 -12.75
C LYS A 492 32.72 13.20 -11.40
N ALA A 493 33.76 12.46 -11.05
CA ALA A 493 34.60 12.73 -9.89
C ALA A 493 35.85 13.56 -10.31
N PHE A 494 36.20 14.55 -9.50
CA PHE A 494 37.36 15.43 -9.63
C PHE A 494 38.15 15.41 -8.31
N GLY A 495 38.99 14.41 -8.10
CA GLY A 495 39.64 14.18 -6.81
C GLY A 495 38.62 13.93 -5.73
N LYS A 496 38.56 14.79 -4.72
CA LYS A 496 37.60 14.69 -3.61
C LYS A 496 36.20 15.27 -3.92
N HIS A 497 36.01 15.83 -5.11
CA HIS A 497 34.75 16.43 -5.54
C HIS A 497 33.99 15.45 -6.43
N ASN A 498 32.78 15.07 -6.06
CA ASN A 498 31.88 14.29 -6.88
C ASN A 498 30.68 15.15 -7.29
N ILE A 499 30.43 15.25 -8.60
CA ILE A 499 29.34 16.04 -9.15
C ILE A 499 28.45 15.14 -10.00
N THR A 500 27.16 15.09 -9.67
CA THR A 500 26.14 14.52 -10.54
C THR A 500 25.10 15.58 -10.86
N ALA A 501 24.71 15.65 -12.14
CA ALA A 501 23.68 16.58 -12.58
C ALA A 501 22.75 15.89 -13.57
N LEU A 502 21.47 16.21 -13.50
CA LEU A 502 20.42 15.71 -14.37
C LEU A 502 19.62 16.88 -14.92
N VAL A 503 19.33 16.82 -16.22
CA VAL A 503 18.31 17.69 -16.85
C VAL A 503 17.35 16.78 -17.60
N GLY A 504 16.05 17.03 -17.48
CA GLY A 504 15.05 16.19 -18.10
C GLY A 504 13.83 16.95 -18.61
N TYR A 505 13.20 16.34 -19.61
CA TYR A 505 11.89 16.73 -20.12
C TYR A 505 11.00 15.51 -20.20
N THR A 506 9.83 15.59 -19.58
CA THR A 506 8.87 14.50 -19.55
C THR A 506 7.51 14.96 -20.09
N THR A 507 6.80 14.07 -20.74
CA THR A 507 5.41 14.27 -21.17
C THR A 507 4.62 13.00 -20.91
N GLN A 508 3.43 13.17 -20.35
CA GLN A 508 2.49 12.09 -20.09
C GLN A 508 1.12 12.46 -20.66
N LYS A 509 0.44 11.49 -21.21
CA LYS A 509 -0.95 11.59 -21.65
C LYS A 509 -1.74 10.45 -21.05
N ASP A 510 -2.83 10.80 -20.36
CA ASP A 510 -3.75 9.89 -19.71
C ASP A 510 -5.08 9.95 -20.47
N ASN A 511 -5.53 8.81 -20.98
CA ASN A 511 -6.85 8.65 -21.61
C ASN A 511 -7.68 7.70 -20.74
N PHE A 512 -8.91 8.08 -20.51
CA PHE A 512 -9.90 7.30 -19.79
C PHE A 512 -11.16 7.19 -20.66
N THR A 513 -11.63 5.98 -20.88
CA THR A 513 -12.89 5.70 -21.59
C THR A 513 -13.78 4.84 -20.71
N TYR A 514 -15.04 5.21 -20.61
CA TYR A 514 -16.04 4.51 -19.83
C TYR A 514 -17.30 4.32 -20.66
N ASN A 515 -17.81 3.09 -20.69
CA ASN A 515 -19.09 2.74 -21.27
C ASN A 515 -19.90 1.93 -20.27
N PHE A 516 -21.18 2.19 -20.17
CA PHE A 516 -22.11 1.53 -19.28
C PHE A 516 -23.40 1.21 -20.03
N ALA A 517 -23.92 0.03 -19.81
CA ALA A 517 -25.21 -0.40 -20.29
C ALA A 517 -26.00 -1.07 -19.15
N HIS A 518 -27.28 -0.74 -19.04
CA HIS A 518 -28.22 -1.26 -18.06
C HIS A 518 -29.49 -1.73 -18.75
N THR A 519 -30.07 -2.82 -18.27
CA THR A 519 -31.37 -3.31 -18.68
C THR A 519 -32.03 -4.07 -17.56
N GLU A 520 -33.37 -4.07 -17.53
CA GLU A 520 -34.18 -4.78 -16.55
C GLU A 520 -35.12 -5.78 -17.23
N GLY A 521 -35.78 -6.63 -16.42
CA GLY A 521 -36.76 -7.60 -16.91
C GLY A 521 -36.13 -8.75 -17.70
N LEU A 522 -34.93 -9.19 -17.27
CA LEU A 522 -34.24 -10.34 -17.90
C LEU A 522 -34.99 -11.64 -17.62
N SER A 523 -35.01 -12.51 -18.60
CA SER A 523 -35.59 -13.85 -18.53
C SER A 523 -34.48 -14.91 -18.40
N GLY A 524 -34.50 -15.69 -17.32
CA GLY A 524 -33.53 -16.73 -17.05
C GLY A 524 -32.09 -16.25 -16.83
N GLU A 525 -31.10 -17.12 -17.04
CA GLU A 525 -29.68 -16.91 -16.76
C GLU A 525 -28.89 -16.35 -17.97
N PHE A 526 -29.55 -15.66 -18.89
CA PHE A 526 -28.89 -15.07 -20.07
C PHE A 526 -28.47 -13.63 -19.78
N TRP A 527 -27.24 -13.44 -19.33
CA TRP A 527 -26.68 -12.18 -18.88
C TRP A 527 -26.14 -11.33 -20.05
N VAL A 528 -27.04 -10.96 -20.94
CA VAL A 528 -26.77 -10.11 -22.09
C VAL A 528 -27.81 -8.99 -22.17
N GLN A 529 -27.40 -7.81 -22.62
CA GLN A 529 -28.25 -6.60 -22.65
C GLN A 529 -29.52 -6.78 -23.50
N ASP A 530 -29.42 -7.53 -24.57
CA ASP A 530 -30.52 -7.80 -25.50
C ASP A 530 -31.65 -8.69 -24.91
N ASN A 531 -31.40 -9.36 -23.79
CA ASN A 531 -32.39 -10.17 -23.08
C ASN A 531 -33.31 -9.34 -22.16
N GLY A 532 -32.94 -8.08 -21.88
CA GLY A 532 -33.76 -7.20 -21.08
C GLY A 532 -34.95 -6.62 -21.82
N THR A 533 -36.11 -6.54 -21.16
CA THR A 533 -37.36 -6.11 -21.77
C THR A 533 -37.75 -4.68 -21.42
N THR A 534 -37.13 -4.10 -20.39
CA THR A 534 -37.48 -2.78 -19.83
C THR A 534 -36.23 -1.99 -19.43
N SER A 535 -36.39 -0.69 -19.26
CA SER A 535 -35.41 0.26 -18.70
C SER A 535 -34.02 0.28 -19.39
N PRO A 536 -33.90 0.14 -20.74
CA PRO A 536 -32.58 0.22 -21.37
C PRO A 536 -31.96 1.60 -21.17
N ARG A 537 -30.74 1.62 -20.61
CA ARG A 537 -29.96 2.85 -20.39
C ARG A 537 -28.52 2.64 -20.80
N THR A 538 -27.96 3.57 -21.53
CA THR A 538 -26.53 3.58 -21.86
C THR A 538 -25.91 4.90 -21.46
N GLU A 539 -24.68 4.85 -20.97
CA GLU A 539 -23.87 6.01 -20.65
C GLU A 539 -22.46 5.81 -21.21
N GLY A 540 -21.80 6.89 -21.56
CA GLY A 540 -20.42 6.84 -22.02
C GLY A 540 -19.72 8.17 -21.80
N ARG A 541 -18.41 8.09 -21.54
CA ARG A 541 -17.57 9.31 -21.46
C ARG A 541 -16.14 8.99 -21.85
N GLU A 542 -15.47 9.98 -22.40
CA GLU A 542 -14.05 9.97 -22.68
C GLU A 542 -13.40 11.17 -22.01
N GLU A 543 -12.31 10.95 -21.32
CA GLU A 543 -11.56 11.98 -20.63
C GLU A 543 -10.08 11.90 -21.02
N VAL A 544 -9.48 13.07 -21.28
CA VAL A 544 -8.07 13.17 -21.65
C VAL A 544 -7.38 14.20 -20.75
N ALA A 545 -6.27 13.78 -20.14
CA ALA A 545 -5.39 14.69 -19.41
C ALA A 545 -3.97 14.65 -19.96
N GLY A 546 -3.25 15.75 -19.80
CA GLY A 546 -1.85 15.85 -20.19
C GLY A 546 -1.01 16.55 -19.13
N LEU A 547 0.19 16.01 -18.90
CA LEU A 547 1.22 16.58 -18.02
C LEU A 547 2.51 16.78 -18.80
N ARG A 548 3.13 17.95 -18.67
CA ARG A 548 4.46 18.25 -19.22
C ARG A 548 5.35 18.78 -18.12
N SER A 549 6.60 18.33 -18.09
CA SER A 549 7.49 18.70 -16.99
C SER A 549 8.91 18.94 -17.48
N PHE A 550 9.52 19.97 -16.91
CA PHE A 550 10.95 20.21 -16.97
C PHE A 550 11.54 19.95 -15.60
N LEU A 551 12.62 19.18 -15.54
CA LEU A 551 13.23 18.83 -14.26
C LEU A 551 14.75 18.98 -14.33
N GLY A 552 15.36 19.29 -13.19
CA GLY A 552 16.78 19.38 -13.01
C GLY A 552 17.18 18.95 -11.61
N SER A 553 18.30 18.28 -11.50
CA SER A 553 18.90 17.86 -10.22
C SER A 553 20.39 18.16 -10.27
N PHE A 554 20.92 18.66 -9.18
CA PHE A 554 22.35 18.89 -8.99
C PHE A 554 22.76 18.36 -7.63
N ASN A 555 23.64 17.35 -7.62
CA ASN A 555 24.19 16.76 -6.41
C ASN A 555 25.71 17.00 -6.41
N TYR A 556 26.20 17.57 -5.30
CA TYR A 556 27.61 17.80 -5.04
C TYR A 556 28.01 17.11 -3.75
N SER A 557 29.02 16.26 -3.82
CA SER A 557 29.64 15.63 -2.65
C SER A 557 31.12 15.98 -2.58
N PHE A 558 31.59 16.32 -1.40
CA PHE A 558 32.98 16.63 -1.11
C PHE A 558 33.54 15.63 -0.08
N ASP A 559 34.56 14.88 -0.50
CA ASP A 559 35.33 13.92 0.32
C ASP A 559 34.44 12.89 1.03
N ASP A 560 33.26 12.58 0.42
CA ASP A 560 32.19 11.76 0.98
C ASP A 560 31.69 12.22 2.37
N LYS A 561 32.07 13.44 2.80
CA LYS A 561 31.73 14.05 4.09
C LYS A 561 30.54 14.98 4.01
N TYR A 562 30.54 15.87 3.01
CA TYR A 562 29.51 16.89 2.84
C TYR A 562 28.79 16.66 1.53
N THR A 563 27.46 16.54 1.57
CA THR A 563 26.65 16.41 0.36
C THR A 563 25.61 17.52 0.33
N LEU A 564 25.45 18.15 -0.83
CA LEU A 564 24.43 19.15 -1.13
C LEU A 564 23.64 18.70 -2.36
N LEU A 565 22.31 18.59 -2.24
CA LEU A 565 21.41 18.25 -3.31
C LEU A 565 20.43 19.40 -3.54
N PHE A 566 20.29 19.82 -4.78
CA PHE A 566 19.29 20.78 -5.22
C PHE A 566 18.47 20.15 -6.35
N ASN A 567 17.13 20.15 -6.20
CA ASN A 567 16.21 19.71 -7.22
C ASN A 567 15.27 20.86 -7.60
N PHE A 568 14.91 20.91 -8.86
CA PHE A 568 13.91 21.81 -9.40
C PHE A 568 13.04 21.09 -10.43
N ARG A 569 11.74 21.24 -10.31
CA ARG A 569 10.79 20.75 -11.29
C ARG A 569 9.73 21.79 -11.58
N ARG A 570 9.35 21.92 -12.84
CA ARG A 570 8.23 22.74 -13.30
C ARG A 570 7.25 21.87 -14.07
N ASP A 571 6.06 21.73 -13.52
CA ASP A 571 4.97 20.94 -14.09
C ASP A 571 3.90 21.82 -14.71
N GLY A 572 3.35 21.39 -15.85
CA GLY A 572 2.19 21.99 -16.50
C GLY A 572 1.12 20.95 -16.75
N SER A 573 -0.07 21.11 -16.15
CA SER A 573 -1.20 20.19 -16.25
C SER A 573 -2.36 20.78 -17.02
N SER A 574 -2.97 19.97 -17.89
CA SER A 574 -4.18 20.36 -18.64
C SER A 574 -5.42 20.49 -17.76
N LYS A 575 -5.39 19.99 -16.52
CA LYS A 575 -6.51 20.03 -15.58
C LYS A 575 -6.79 21.44 -15.03
N PHE A 576 -5.76 22.29 -15.01
CA PHE A 576 -5.86 23.66 -14.50
C PHE A 576 -6.10 24.69 -15.60
N GLY A 577 -6.73 25.81 -15.21
CA GLY A 577 -6.98 26.95 -16.05
C GLY A 577 -5.69 27.60 -16.58
N LYS A 578 -5.78 28.41 -17.62
CA LYS A 578 -4.63 28.99 -18.34
C LYS A 578 -3.63 29.70 -17.40
N ASN A 579 -4.12 30.42 -16.39
CA ASN A 579 -3.29 31.23 -15.48
C ASN A 579 -2.53 30.39 -14.46
N ASN A 580 -3.07 29.24 -14.05
CA ASN A 580 -2.54 28.36 -12.98
C ASN A 580 -2.05 27.01 -13.51
N ARG A 581 -1.87 26.90 -14.84
CA ARG A 581 -1.48 25.64 -15.50
C ARG A 581 -0.13 25.15 -15.07
N TYR A 582 0.80 26.04 -14.75
CA TYR A 582 2.19 25.68 -14.39
C TYR A 582 2.48 25.99 -12.93
N ALA A 583 3.14 25.06 -12.24
CA ALA A 583 3.68 25.21 -10.90
C ALA A 583 5.17 24.85 -10.83
N ASN A 584 5.89 25.39 -9.85
CA ASN A 584 7.32 25.18 -9.63
C ASN A 584 7.53 24.49 -8.29
N PHE A 585 8.42 23.50 -8.26
CA PHE A 585 8.69 22.63 -7.12
C PHE A 585 10.20 22.59 -6.84
N PRO A 586 10.73 23.56 -6.09
CA PRO A 586 12.13 23.57 -5.65
C PRO A 586 12.32 22.70 -4.41
N SER A 587 13.50 22.10 -4.28
CA SER A 587 13.95 21.50 -3.01
C SER A 587 15.46 21.62 -2.84
N VAL A 588 15.89 21.66 -1.58
CA VAL A 588 17.30 21.65 -1.19
C VAL A 588 17.49 20.71 -0.01
N SER A 589 18.57 19.96 -0.01
CA SER A 589 18.97 19.15 1.14
C SER A 589 20.49 19.11 1.28
N ALA A 590 20.92 18.95 2.52
CA ALA A 590 22.33 18.85 2.86
C ALA A 590 22.56 17.73 3.89
N SER A 591 23.73 17.10 3.81
CA SER A 591 24.16 16.16 4.85
C SER A 591 25.62 16.34 5.19
N TRP A 592 25.94 15.98 6.45
CA TRP A 592 27.29 15.99 7.00
C TRP A 592 27.56 14.62 7.66
N ARG A 593 28.53 13.88 7.11
CA ARG A 593 29.03 12.64 7.71
C ARG A 593 30.10 12.96 8.73
N ILE A 594 29.66 13.16 9.96
CA ILE A 594 30.51 13.54 11.09
C ILE A 594 31.52 12.43 11.39
N SER A 595 31.17 11.17 11.19
CA SER A 595 32.06 10.01 11.38
C SER A 595 33.34 10.06 10.55
N GLU A 596 33.31 10.72 9.39
CA GLU A 596 34.46 10.82 8.46
C GLU A 596 35.41 12.00 8.80
N GLU A 597 35.10 12.75 9.84
CA GLU A 597 35.96 13.87 10.24
C GLU A 597 37.19 13.41 11.02
N GLY A 598 38.32 14.05 10.84
CA GLY A 598 39.59 13.70 11.50
C GLY A 598 39.53 13.70 13.03
N PHE A 599 38.59 14.46 13.63
CA PHE A 599 38.37 14.44 15.08
C PHE A 599 37.58 13.21 15.55
N MET A 600 37.04 12.43 14.63
CA MET A 600 36.26 11.20 14.89
C MET A 600 37.05 9.91 14.59
N GLU A 601 38.24 9.98 13.96
CA GLU A 601 39.05 8.81 13.54
C GLU A 601 39.34 7.80 14.66
N ASN A 602 39.41 8.24 15.92
CA ASN A 602 39.65 7.39 17.09
C ASN A 602 38.41 7.17 17.95
N ASN A 603 37.21 7.47 17.41
CA ASN A 603 35.98 7.29 18.15
C ASN A 603 35.51 5.82 18.08
N GLY A 604 35.76 5.04 19.14
CA GLY A 604 35.33 3.65 19.24
C GLY A 604 33.82 3.43 19.42
N VAL A 605 33.02 4.50 19.42
CA VAL A 605 31.55 4.41 19.66
C VAL A 605 30.74 4.38 18.37
N PHE A 606 30.97 5.35 17.47
CA PHE A 606 30.21 5.46 16.22
C PHE A 606 30.97 4.88 15.04
N SER A 607 30.32 3.92 14.36
CA SER A 607 30.79 3.42 13.06
C SER A 607 30.28 4.29 11.90
N ASN A 608 29.15 4.96 12.11
CA ASN A 608 28.58 5.97 11.21
C ASN A 608 27.86 7.02 12.07
N LEU A 609 28.04 8.28 11.74
CA LEU A 609 27.28 9.39 12.29
C LEU A 609 27.06 10.42 11.21
N LYS A 610 25.80 10.57 10.75
CA LYS A 610 25.43 11.47 9.67
C LYS A 610 24.24 12.33 10.08
N LEU A 611 24.39 13.64 9.96
CA LEU A 611 23.31 14.62 10.13
C LEU A 611 22.75 14.99 8.75
N ARG A 612 21.42 15.10 8.65
CA ARG A 612 20.69 15.46 7.42
C ARG A 612 19.70 16.59 7.68
N GLY A 613 19.52 17.47 6.71
CA GLY A 613 18.46 18.46 6.71
C GLY A 613 17.93 18.67 5.30
N SER A 614 16.60 18.80 5.17
CA SER A 614 15.96 19.05 3.89
C SER A 614 14.79 20.01 4.01
N TRP A 615 14.57 20.76 2.94
CA TRP A 615 13.41 21.62 2.73
C TRP A 615 12.97 21.53 1.27
N GLY A 616 11.67 21.56 1.01
CA GLY A 616 11.18 21.57 -0.35
C GLY A 616 9.67 21.70 -0.45
N ILE A 617 9.21 22.00 -1.66
CA ILE A 617 7.82 22.15 -2.02
C ILE A 617 7.48 21.10 -3.07
N VAL A 618 6.38 20.40 -2.88
CA VAL A 618 5.76 19.48 -3.85
C VAL A 618 4.29 19.81 -4.01
N GLY A 619 3.69 19.42 -5.14
CA GLY A 619 2.30 19.74 -5.42
C GLY A 619 1.42 18.54 -5.63
N ASN A 620 0.11 18.80 -5.80
CA ASN A 620 -0.88 17.82 -6.19
C ASN A 620 -1.78 18.39 -7.29
N GLN A 621 -2.04 17.57 -8.32
CA GLN A 621 -2.97 17.87 -9.41
C GLN A 621 -4.25 17.01 -9.34
N ALA A 622 -4.54 16.43 -8.19
CA ALA A 622 -5.61 15.46 -8.01
C ALA A 622 -7.00 16.14 -7.99
N ILE A 623 -7.33 16.79 -9.10
CA ILE A 623 -8.68 17.27 -9.42
C ILE A 623 -9.24 16.48 -10.60
N SER A 624 -10.57 16.45 -10.71
CA SER A 624 -11.25 15.85 -11.86
C SER A 624 -10.81 16.51 -13.17
N ASN A 625 -10.80 15.77 -14.24
CA ASN A 625 -10.58 16.34 -15.56
C ASN A 625 -11.67 17.37 -15.84
N TYR A 626 -11.28 18.49 -16.47
CA TYR A 626 -12.20 19.60 -16.79
C TYR A 626 -12.82 20.34 -15.58
N ALA A 627 -12.34 20.14 -14.34
CA ALA A 627 -12.89 20.80 -13.15
C ALA A 627 -12.90 22.34 -13.21
N THR A 628 -12.08 22.95 -14.07
CA THR A 628 -12.00 24.39 -14.33
C THR A 628 -12.85 24.86 -15.51
N GLN A 629 -13.62 23.96 -16.14
CA GLN A 629 -14.39 24.22 -17.35
C GLN A 629 -15.88 23.96 -17.10
N SER A 630 -16.70 24.87 -17.52
CA SER A 630 -18.16 24.71 -17.47
C SER A 630 -18.60 23.67 -18.53
N VAL A 631 -19.32 22.65 -18.11
CA VAL A 631 -19.81 21.59 -18.98
C VAL A 631 -21.31 21.67 -19.09
N LEU A 632 -21.81 21.63 -20.34
CA LEU A 632 -23.26 21.58 -20.61
C LEU A 632 -23.77 20.16 -20.40
N ARG A 633 -24.81 20.00 -19.62
CA ARG A 633 -25.56 18.77 -19.47
C ARG A 633 -26.84 18.83 -20.29
N TYR A 634 -27.03 17.90 -21.19
CA TYR A 634 -28.23 17.73 -22.02
C TYR A 634 -29.31 16.96 -21.25
N ASN A 635 -30.51 16.85 -21.84
CA ASN A 635 -31.68 16.20 -21.25
C ASN A 635 -32.14 16.79 -19.92
N GLN A 636 -31.92 18.11 -19.77
CA GLN A 636 -32.50 18.91 -18.68
C GLN A 636 -33.87 19.37 -19.14
N ASN A 637 -34.87 18.56 -18.87
CA ASN A 637 -36.22 18.71 -19.43
C ASN A 637 -36.97 19.87 -18.78
N TYR A 638 -37.66 20.64 -19.59
CA TYR A 638 -38.62 21.67 -19.18
C TYR A 638 -40.00 21.37 -19.76
N VAL A 639 -41.04 21.74 -19.05
CA VAL A 639 -42.43 21.60 -19.55
C VAL A 639 -42.87 22.88 -20.19
N LEU A 640 -43.08 22.87 -21.50
CA LEU A 640 -43.58 23.98 -22.26
C LEU A 640 -44.88 23.53 -22.97
N ASN A 641 -45.96 24.27 -22.78
CA ASN A 641 -47.28 23.96 -23.35
C ASN A 641 -47.74 22.52 -23.05
N ASN A 642 -47.53 22.05 -21.83
CA ASN A 642 -47.86 20.71 -21.37
C ASN A 642 -47.10 19.57 -22.09
N GLN A 643 -45.98 19.90 -22.74
CA GLN A 643 -45.09 18.95 -23.39
C GLN A 643 -43.70 19.05 -22.77
N VAL A 644 -43.05 17.86 -22.59
CA VAL A 644 -41.66 17.82 -22.15
C VAL A 644 -40.73 18.19 -23.30
N VAL A 645 -39.99 19.30 -23.12
CA VAL A 645 -39.03 19.79 -24.11
C VAL A 645 -37.61 19.52 -23.56
N PRO A 646 -36.75 18.77 -24.29
CA PRO A 646 -35.38 18.57 -23.89
C PRO A 646 -34.58 19.87 -23.94
N GLY A 647 -33.86 20.16 -22.88
CA GLY A 647 -33.01 21.35 -22.77
C GLY A 647 -31.57 20.96 -22.42
N ALA A 648 -30.73 21.99 -22.34
CA ALA A 648 -29.35 21.83 -21.85
C ALA A 648 -29.04 22.97 -20.87
N THR A 649 -28.36 22.68 -19.81
CA THR A 649 -27.94 23.67 -18.82
C THR A 649 -26.61 23.35 -18.23
N ASN A 650 -25.98 24.31 -17.60
CA ASN A 650 -24.83 24.12 -16.72
C ASN A 650 -25.35 23.80 -15.30
N LEU A 651 -25.10 22.59 -14.84
CA LEU A 651 -25.57 22.16 -13.51
C LEU A 651 -24.57 22.46 -12.41
N GLN A 652 -23.31 22.77 -12.73
CA GLN A 652 -22.25 22.99 -11.76
C GLN A 652 -21.56 24.34 -12.00
N LEU A 653 -21.45 25.11 -10.97
CA LEU A 653 -20.55 26.26 -10.96
C LEU A 653 -19.11 25.78 -10.92
N VAL A 654 -18.25 26.36 -11.73
CA VAL A 654 -16.84 26.02 -11.80
C VAL A 654 -15.96 27.19 -11.41
N ASN A 655 -14.82 26.90 -10.80
CA ASN A 655 -13.79 27.88 -10.50
C ASN A 655 -12.65 27.80 -11.53
N PRO A 656 -12.56 28.73 -12.50
CA PRO A 656 -11.49 28.72 -13.50
C PRO A 656 -10.11 29.07 -12.93
N ASN A 657 -10.06 29.58 -11.69
CA ASN A 657 -8.85 30.02 -11.00
C ASN A 657 -8.31 28.99 -10.01
N LEU A 658 -8.80 27.74 -10.05
CA LEU A 658 -8.25 26.65 -9.24
C LEU A 658 -6.75 26.56 -9.39
N ARG A 659 -6.06 26.41 -8.24
CA ARG A 659 -4.60 26.28 -8.12
C ARG A 659 -4.25 24.87 -7.65
N TRP A 660 -2.99 24.55 -7.79
CA TRP A 660 -2.39 23.33 -7.24
C TRP A 660 -2.47 23.34 -5.72
N GLU A 661 -2.81 22.18 -5.12
CA GLU A 661 -2.51 21.98 -3.71
C GLU A 661 -0.99 21.89 -3.57
N SER A 662 -0.44 22.42 -2.50
CA SER A 662 1.00 22.41 -2.23
C SER A 662 1.33 21.93 -0.82
N LYS A 663 2.44 21.20 -0.71
CA LYS A 663 2.99 20.76 0.57
C LYS A 663 4.43 21.23 0.70
N THR A 664 4.69 22.02 1.72
CA THR A 664 6.02 22.43 2.14
C THR A 664 6.48 21.51 3.27
N THR A 665 7.61 20.83 3.08
CA THR A 665 8.17 19.93 4.12
C THR A 665 9.53 20.40 4.55
N THR A 666 9.75 20.50 5.87
CA THR A 666 11.05 20.64 6.52
C THR A 666 11.33 19.36 7.29
N ASN A 667 12.50 18.78 7.09
CA ASN A 667 12.91 17.53 7.75
C ASN A 667 14.34 17.67 8.29
N ILE A 668 14.57 17.17 9.50
CA ILE A 668 15.91 17.04 10.11
C ILE A 668 16.04 15.58 10.54
N GLY A 669 17.14 14.95 10.12
CA GLY A 669 17.39 13.54 10.40
C GLY A 669 18.81 13.27 10.87
N VAL A 670 18.97 12.21 11.64
CA VAL A 670 20.26 11.67 12.06
C VAL A 670 20.32 10.18 11.81
N ASP A 671 21.41 9.72 11.19
CA ASP A 671 21.72 8.30 11.00
C ASP A 671 22.93 7.95 11.85
N MET A 672 22.79 6.95 12.70
CA MET A 672 23.81 6.49 13.64
C MET A 672 24.07 5.00 13.43
N GLY A 673 25.33 4.61 13.36
CA GLY A 673 25.79 3.24 13.35
C GLY A 673 26.74 2.99 14.51
N PHE A 674 26.62 1.84 15.17
CA PHE A 674 27.44 1.45 16.30
C PHE A 674 27.94 0.02 16.08
N PHE A 675 29.06 -0.35 16.72
CA PHE A 675 29.61 -1.70 16.70
C PHE A 675 29.82 -2.24 15.27
N GLN A 676 30.49 -1.45 14.42
CA GLN A 676 30.70 -1.79 12.99
C GLN A 676 29.37 -1.92 12.22
N ASN A 677 28.43 -1.00 12.50
CA ASN A 677 27.07 -0.95 11.94
C ASN A 677 26.16 -2.14 12.30
N ARG A 678 26.53 -2.99 13.27
CA ARG A 678 25.63 -4.06 13.78
C ARG A 678 24.37 -3.49 14.42
N LEU A 679 24.49 -2.32 15.06
CA LEU A 679 23.36 -1.54 15.57
C LEU A 679 23.25 -0.25 14.77
N SER A 680 22.10 -0.03 14.15
CA SER A 680 21.75 1.18 13.40
C SER A 680 20.55 1.86 14.04
N LEU A 681 20.58 3.19 14.12
CA LEU A 681 19.47 4.02 14.55
C LEU A 681 19.30 5.18 13.56
N THR A 682 18.10 5.33 13.03
CA THR A 682 17.70 6.50 12.23
C THR A 682 16.57 7.21 12.96
N ALA A 683 16.67 8.53 13.08
CA ALA A 683 15.64 9.39 13.63
C ALA A 683 15.40 10.58 12.70
N ASP A 684 14.14 10.80 12.33
CA ASP A 684 13.69 11.92 11.48
C ASP A 684 12.60 12.70 12.20
N TYR A 685 12.75 14.01 12.32
CA TYR A 685 11.69 14.93 12.73
C TYR A 685 11.26 15.77 11.54
N TYR A 686 9.96 15.82 11.27
CA TYR A 686 9.41 16.56 10.14
C TYR A 686 8.24 17.45 10.53
N ILE A 687 8.11 18.55 9.78
CA ILE A 687 6.93 19.42 9.73
C ILE A 687 6.53 19.53 8.26
N ALA A 688 5.26 19.25 7.96
CA ALA A 688 4.68 19.32 6.64
C ALA A 688 3.43 20.21 6.69
N ASP A 689 3.51 21.37 6.08
CA ASP A 689 2.39 22.30 5.91
C ASP A 689 1.76 22.07 4.55
N VAL A 690 0.49 21.70 4.54
CA VAL A 690 -0.32 21.50 3.34
C VAL A 690 -1.23 22.70 3.17
N GLU A 691 -1.10 23.39 2.06
CA GLU A 691 -1.79 24.62 1.76
C GLU A 691 -2.58 24.51 0.46
N ASP A 692 -3.49 25.48 0.25
CA ASP A 692 -4.35 25.51 -0.94
C ASP A 692 -5.18 24.22 -1.14
N LEU A 693 -5.55 23.54 -0.04
CA LEU A 693 -6.36 22.32 -0.12
C LEU A 693 -7.70 22.60 -0.80
N LEU A 694 -8.08 21.68 -1.68
CA LEU A 694 -9.29 21.78 -2.47
C LEU A 694 -10.50 21.26 -1.70
N LEU A 695 -11.44 22.13 -1.43
CA LEU A 695 -12.71 21.80 -0.79
C LEU A 695 -13.90 22.24 -1.65
N ALA A 696 -14.97 21.47 -1.58
CA ALA A 696 -16.27 21.89 -2.08
C ALA A 696 -16.84 22.95 -1.14
N VAL A 697 -17.11 24.15 -1.67
CA VAL A 697 -17.64 25.27 -0.90
C VAL A 697 -19.16 25.33 -1.06
N PRO A 698 -19.93 25.15 0.02
CA PRO A 698 -21.38 25.20 -0.04
C PRO A 698 -21.88 26.51 -0.61
N ILE A 699 -22.81 26.43 -1.56
CA ILE A 699 -23.47 27.59 -2.16
C ILE A 699 -24.97 27.53 -1.90
N PRO A 700 -25.66 28.69 -1.83
CA PRO A 700 -27.09 28.71 -1.60
C PRO A 700 -27.87 27.91 -2.66
N LEU A 701 -28.80 27.06 -2.23
CA LEU A 701 -29.68 26.30 -3.13
C LEU A 701 -30.44 27.17 -4.13
N SER A 702 -30.70 28.44 -3.77
CA SER A 702 -31.31 29.44 -4.65
C SER A 702 -30.48 29.78 -5.91
N SER A 703 -29.20 29.37 -5.95
CA SER A 703 -28.36 29.47 -7.16
C SER A 703 -28.83 28.57 -8.30
N GLY A 704 -29.71 27.58 -8.01
CA GLY A 704 -30.17 26.60 -8.98
C GLY A 704 -29.10 25.56 -9.38
N ASN A 705 -27.96 25.54 -8.68
CA ASN A 705 -26.87 24.60 -8.92
C ASN A 705 -27.22 23.25 -8.31
N THR A 706 -27.33 22.21 -9.13
CA THR A 706 -27.66 20.83 -8.71
C THR A 706 -26.52 19.83 -8.98
N GLY A 707 -25.43 20.30 -9.56
CA GLY A 707 -24.29 19.44 -9.95
C GLY A 707 -23.17 19.31 -8.91
N GLY A 708 -23.44 19.74 -7.68
CA GLY A 708 -22.46 19.77 -6.57
C GLY A 708 -21.80 21.12 -6.38
N ASP A 709 -21.23 21.30 -5.20
CA ASP A 709 -20.59 22.56 -4.81
C ASP A 709 -19.29 22.81 -5.58
N PRO A 710 -18.98 24.08 -5.93
CA PRO A 710 -17.75 24.41 -6.63
C PRO A 710 -16.52 24.19 -5.74
N LEU A 711 -15.44 23.71 -6.35
CA LEU A 711 -14.15 23.56 -5.68
C LEU A 711 -13.46 24.92 -5.49
N ALA A 712 -12.83 25.12 -4.34
CA ALA A 712 -11.95 26.26 -4.07
C ALA A 712 -10.71 25.83 -3.27
N ASN A 713 -9.63 26.61 -3.39
CA ASN A 713 -8.38 26.38 -2.64
C ASN A 713 -8.47 27.14 -1.30
N VAL A 714 -8.95 26.49 -0.25
CA VAL A 714 -9.35 27.17 1.01
C VAL A 714 -8.91 26.48 2.28
N GLY A 715 -8.37 25.25 2.21
CA GLY A 715 -7.97 24.48 3.39
C GLY A 715 -6.47 24.52 3.67
N GLN A 716 -6.12 24.42 4.95
CA GLN A 716 -4.73 24.27 5.40
C GLN A 716 -4.65 23.23 6.53
N VAL A 717 -3.72 22.26 6.42
CA VAL A 717 -3.48 21.21 7.41
C VAL A 717 -1.98 21.12 7.68
N GLN A 718 -1.61 20.93 8.93
CA GLN A 718 -0.22 20.65 9.33
C GLN A 718 -0.09 19.20 9.85
N ASN A 719 0.87 18.46 9.30
CA ASN A 719 1.33 17.18 9.84
C ASN A 719 2.73 17.35 10.42
N ARG A 720 2.97 16.86 11.62
CA ARG A 720 4.30 16.81 12.22
C ARG A 720 4.52 15.48 12.91
N GLY A 721 5.76 15.00 12.89
CA GLY A 721 6.02 13.69 13.49
C GLY A 721 7.49 13.43 13.73
N LEU A 722 7.72 12.43 14.57
CA LEU A 722 9.01 11.83 14.85
C LEU A 722 8.98 10.37 14.37
N GLU A 723 9.89 10.05 13.47
CA GLU A 723 10.07 8.70 12.93
C GLU A 723 11.36 8.10 13.50
N LEU A 724 11.28 6.88 13.99
CA LEU A 724 12.42 6.14 14.55
C LEU A 724 12.54 4.79 13.86
N SER A 725 13.77 4.40 13.52
CA SER A 725 14.05 3.05 13.01
C SER A 725 15.30 2.53 13.70
N LEU A 726 15.20 1.38 14.34
CA LEU A 726 16.27 0.69 15.04
C LEU A 726 16.51 -0.66 14.38
N GLY A 727 17.72 -0.90 13.90
CA GLY A 727 18.16 -2.16 13.36
C GLY A 727 19.29 -2.75 14.20
N TYR A 728 19.22 -4.03 14.54
CA TYR A 728 20.32 -4.77 15.15
C TYR A 728 20.44 -6.13 14.48
N GLN A 729 21.64 -6.50 14.06
CA GLN A 729 21.92 -7.82 13.50
C GLN A 729 23.27 -8.34 14.00
N ASN A 730 23.32 -9.63 14.26
CA ASN A 730 24.54 -10.29 14.69
C ASN A 730 24.54 -11.77 14.33
N VAL A 731 25.71 -12.33 14.14
CA VAL A 731 25.95 -13.76 13.91
C VAL A 731 26.92 -14.26 14.99
N ILE A 732 26.54 -15.32 15.69
CA ILE A 732 27.35 -15.98 16.73
C ILE A 732 27.44 -17.45 16.37
N ASN A 733 28.54 -17.89 15.80
CA ASN A 733 28.75 -19.23 15.24
C ASN A 733 27.66 -19.51 14.17
N ASP A 734 26.92 -20.60 14.31
CA ASP A 734 25.82 -21.00 13.41
C ASP A 734 24.50 -20.27 13.70
N PHE A 735 24.45 -19.40 14.70
CA PHE A 735 23.24 -18.70 15.11
C PHE A 735 23.26 -17.25 14.64
N SER A 736 22.34 -16.88 13.75
CA SER A 736 22.10 -15.51 13.32
C SER A 736 20.81 -14.96 13.94
N PHE A 737 20.84 -13.69 14.32
CA PHE A 737 19.63 -13.02 14.77
C PHE A 737 19.61 -11.54 14.34
N GLY A 738 18.42 -11.07 14.03
CA GLY A 738 18.16 -9.71 13.63
C GLY A 738 16.91 -9.15 14.29
N VAL A 739 16.94 -7.87 14.61
CA VAL A 739 15.81 -7.11 15.12
C VAL A 739 15.69 -5.82 14.31
N LEU A 740 14.52 -5.56 13.73
CA LEU A 740 14.20 -4.29 13.10
C LEU A 740 12.94 -3.74 13.76
N ALA A 741 13.03 -2.58 14.41
CA ALA A 741 11.91 -1.90 15.02
C ALA A 741 11.70 -0.54 14.37
N ASN A 742 10.45 -0.22 14.05
CA ASN A 742 10.03 1.06 13.50
C ASN A 742 8.96 1.68 14.39
N GLY A 743 9.02 3.01 14.57
CA GLY A 743 8.01 3.74 15.32
C GLY A 743 7.77 5.12 14.70
N THR A 744 6.53 5.56 14.71
CA THR A 744 6.13 6.87 14.18
C THR A 744 5.16 7.53 15.14
N PHE A 745 5.56 8.67 15.68
CA PHE A 745 4.68 9.59 16.39
C PHE A 745 4.13 10.60 15.40
N LEU A 746 2.81 10.71 15.28
CA LEU A 746 2.13 11.60 14.34
C LEU A 746 1.21 12.56 15.08
N LYS A 747 1.26 13.85 14.72
CA LYS A 747 0.26 14.84 15.09
C LYS A 747 -0.25 15.54 13.83
N ASN A 748 -1.56 15.52 13.64
CA ASN A 748 -2.28 16.22 12.58
C ASN A 748 -3.12 17.33 13.18
N GLU A 749 -3.22 18.48 12.48
CA GLU A 749 -4.00 19.64 12.95
C GLU A 749 -4.49 20.47 11.76
N VAL A 750 -5.78 20.75 11.72
CA VAL A 750 -6.39 21.67 10.76
C VAL A 750 -6.06 23.12 11.14
N LYS A 751 -5.42 23.87 10.24
CA LYS A 751 -5.01 25.27 10.48
C LYS A 751 -6.00 26.29 9.95
N ALA A 752 -6.62 25.99 8.80
CA ALA A 752 -7.65 26.83 8.20
C ALA A 752 -8.62 25.99 7.37
N LEU A 753 -9.84 26.43 7.26
CA LEU A 753 -10.88 25.97 6.33
C LEU A 753 -11.35 27.14 5.47
N VAL A 754 -12.64 27.22 5.11
CA VAL A 754 -13.21 28.31 4.31
C VAL A 754 -13.31 29.58 5.16
N GLU A 755 -12.28 30.45 5.13
CA GLU A 755 -12.25 31.69 5.94
C GLU A 755 -13.42 32.64 5.62
N GLU A 756 -13.81 32.77 4.34
CA GLU A 756 -14.94 33.58 3.92
C GLU A 756 -16.27 33.11 4.49
N ALA A 757 -16.37 31.83 4.82
CA ALA A 757 -17.52 31.21 5.50
C ALA A 757 -17.34 31.10 7.03
N GLY A 758 -16.33 31.80 7.62
CA GLY A 758 -16.07 31.77 9.06
C GLY A 758 -15.45 30.45 9.56
N ASN A 759 -14.69 29.73 8.71
CA ASN A 759 -14.04 28.47 9.04
C ASN A 759 -15.04 27.40 9.54
N LEU A 760 -16.23 27.33 8.92
CA LEU A 760 -17.23 26.35 9.30
C LEU A 760 -16.68 24.92 9.27
N PRO A 761 -16.98 24.09 10.27
CA PRO A 761 -16.51 22.72 10.32
C PRO A 761 -17.12 21.87 9.20
N ILE A 762 -16.35 20.89 8.73
CA ILE A 762 -16.81 19.88 7.76
C ILE A 762 -17.22 18.65 8.54
N PHE A 763 -18.40 18.10 8.23
CA PHE A 763 -18.91 16.91 8.84
C PHE A 763 -18.81 15.70 7.89
N GLY A 764 -18.36 14.57 8.42
CA GLY A 764 -18.40 13.28 7.76
C GLY A 764 -19.67 12.48 8.08
N GLN A 765 -19.56 11.15 8.03
CA GLN A 765 -20.67 10.21 8.16
C GLN A 765 -21.56 10.52 9.38
N GLY A 766 -22.87 10.67 9.13
CA GLY A 766 -23.88 10.85 10.17
C GLY A 766 -23.65 12.07 11.07
N GLN A 767 -22.82 13.03 10.66
CA GLN A 767 -22.34 14.14 11.49
C GLN A 767 -21.66 13.68 12.80
N ILE A 768 -21.14 12.44 12.80
CA ILE A 768 -20.38 11.84 13.93
C ILE A 768 -18.91 12.29 13.85
N LEU A 769 -18.39 12.46 12.64
CA LEU A 769 -17.04 12.92 12.39
C LEU A 769 -17.04 14.41 12.07
N ARG A 770 -16.12 15.17 12.67
CA ARG A 770 -15.93 16.59 12.45
C ARG A 770 -14.49 16.92 12.11
N THR A 771 -14.31 17.80 11.14
CA THR A 771 -13.02 18.42 10.81
C THR A 771 -13.15 19.91 11.03
N ALA A 772 -12.48 20.44 12.04
CA ALA A 772 -12.57 21.84 12.45
C ALA A 772 -11.19 22.42 12.75
N VAL A 773 -11.05 23.75 12.65
CA VAL A 773 -9.80 24.45 12.92
C VAL A 773 -9.34 24.21 14.37
N GLY A 774 -8.06 23.86 14.53
CA GLY A 774 -7.44 23.53 15.81
C GLY A 774 -7.59 22.04 16.21
N GLU A 775 -8.35 21.25 15.50
CA GLU A 775 -8.60 19.83 15.73
C GLU A 775 -7.84 18.94 14.73
N PRO A 776 -7.61 17.66 15.05
CA PRO A 776 -7.25 16.66 14.06
C PRO A 776 -8.37 16.49 13.02
N VAL A 777 -7.99 16.12 11.80
CA VAL A 777 -8.96 15.74 10.77
C VAL A 777 -9.74 14.50 11.21
N ALA A 778 -11.06 14.45 10.95
CA ALA A 778 -11.95 13.35 11.31
C ALA A 778 -11.94 13.04 12.83
N SER A 779 -12.16 14.04 13.64
CA SER A 779 -12.39 13.91 15.07
C SER A 779 -13.81 13.43 15.36
N PHE A 780 -14.00 12.52 16.30
CA PHE A 780 -15.32 12.05 16.71
C PHE A 780 -16.00 13.11 17.57
N TYR A 781 -17.11 13.65 17.05
CA TYR A 781 -17.88 14.74 17.62
C TYR A 781 -19.29 14.26 17.96
N VAL A 782 -19.47 13.86 19.22
CA VAL A 782 -20.69 13.19 19.68
C VAL A 782 -21.07 13.67 21.08
N LEU A 783 -22.26 13.28 21.54
CA LEU A 783 -22.71 13.55 22.90
C LEU A 783 -21.87 12.76 23.91
N GLU A 784 -21.52 13.39 25.01
CA GLU A 784 -20.88 12.74 26.16
C GLU A 784 -21.94 12.18 27.10
N THR A 785 -21.66 10.99 27.67
CA THR A 785 -22.59 10.31 28.59
C THR A 785 -22.04 10.24 29.99
N ALA A 786 -22.93 10.32 30.99
CA ALA A 786 -22.64 10.20 32.44
C ALA A 786 -23.18 8.91 33.06
N GLY A 787 -23.46 7.90 32.24
CA GLY A 787 -24.02 6.61 32.67
C GLY A 787 -25.52 6.49 32.43
N ILE A 788 -26.22 5.73 33.26
CA ILE A 788 -27.65 5.42 33.16
C ILE A 788 -28.39 5.95 34.41
N PHE A 789 -29.54 6.61 34.22
CA PHE A 789 -30.37 7.05 35.32
C PHE A 789 -30.88 5.84 36.14
N GLN A 790 -30.50 5.79 37.41
CA GLN A 790 -30.88 4.67 38.27
C GLN A 790 -32.30 4.78 38.83
N ASN A 791 -32.75 6.01 39.14
CA ASN A 791 -34.05 6.27 39.71
C ASN A 791 -34.55 7.68 39.35
N GLN A 792 -35.82 7.99 39.73
CA GLN A 792 -36.46 9.28 39.45
C GLN A 792 -35.75 10.44 40.12
N ALA A 793 -35.21 10.23 41.35
CA ALA A 793 -34.56 11.31 42.09
C ALA A 793 -33.25 11.80 41.37
N GLU A 794 -32.55 10.92 40.69
CA GLU A 794 -31.42 11.31 39.84
C GLU A 794 -31.86 12.15 38.64
N ILE A 795 -32.99 11.81 38.01
CA ILE A 795 -33.54 12.55 36.86
C ILE A 795 -33.95 13.94 37.31
N ASP A 796 -34.68 14.05 38.42
CA ASP A 796 -35.13 15.32 38.96
C ASP A 796 -33.97 16.22 39.38
N ALA A 797 -32.90 15.63 39.90
CA ALA A 797 -31.66 16.36 40.25
C ALA A 797 -30.84 16.78 39.01
N TRP A 798 -30.90 16.01 37.94
CA TRP A 798 -30.18 16.30 36.69
C TRP A 798 -30.78 17.47 35.92
N GLY A 799 -32.13 17.50 35.76
CA GLY A 799 -32.95 18.64 35.36
C GLY A 799 -32.87 19.05 33.89
N VAL A 800 -31.84 18.61 33.12
CA VAL A 800 -31.59 19.06 31.72
C VAL A 800 -32.13 18.08 30.66
N GLN A 801 -32.72 16.94 31.09
CA GLN A 801 -33.20 15.91 30.17
C GLN A 801 -34.68 15.60 30.48
N PRO A 802 -35.61 16.51 30.12
CA PRO A 802 -37.03 16.33 30.42
C PRO A 802 -37.60 15.13 29.68
N GLY A 803 -38.38 14.30 30.37
CA GLY A 803 -38.98 13.10 29.80
C GLY A 803 -38.13 11.84 29.92
N ALA A 804 -36.92 11.92 30.46
CA ALA A 804 -36.11 10.77 30.77
C ALA A 804 -36.80 9.90 31.82
N ARG A 805 -36.54 8.61 31.83
CA ARG A 805 -37.08 7.61 32.77
C ARG A 805 -35.90 6.83 33.39
N PRO A 806 -36.11 6.21 34.57
CA PRO A 806 -35.09 5.29 35.10
C PRO A 806 -34.71 4.22 34.08
N GLY A 807 -33.42 4.00 33.89
CA GLY A 807 -32.86 3.13 32.87
C GLY A 807 -32.47 3.81 31.54
N ASP A 808 -32.74 5.11 31.38
CA ASP A 808 -32.34 5.88 30.20
C ASP A 808 -30.90 6.36 30.31
N VAL A 809 -30.26 6.65 29.16
CA VAL A 809 -28.91 7.21 29.09
C VAL A 809 -28.93 8.63 29.64
N LYS A 810 -27.94 8.95 30.44
CA LYS A 810 -27.72 10.26 31.04
C LYS A 810 -26.69 11.04 30.21
N TYR A 811 -27.12 12.05 29.47
CA TYR A 811 -26.26 12.89 28.64
C TYR A 811 -25.79 14.12 29.40
N VAL A 812 -24.60 14.61 29.02
CA VAL A 812 -23.98 15.82 29.62
C VAL A 812 -24.42 17.05 28.85
N ASP A 813 -24.92 18.06 29.53
CA ASP A 813 -25.18 19.41 29.00
C ASP A 813 -23.85 20.17 29.01
N ASN A 814 -23.15 20.14 27.89
CA ASN A 814 -21.80 20.69 27.76
C ASN A 814 -21.79 22.20 27.53
N ASP A 815 -22.81 22.77 26.93
CA ASP A 815 -22.93 24.23 26.71
C ASP A 815 -23.65 24.96 27.86
N GLY A 816 -24.26 24.21 28.80
CA GLY A 816 -24.92 24.72 30.02
C GLY A 816 -26.23 25.45 29.71
N ASN A 817 -26.88 25.17 28.56
CA ASN A 817 -28.13 25.84 28.17
C ASN A 817 -29.40 25.20 28.80
N GLY A 818 -29.27 24.07 29.48
CA GLY A 818 -30.34 23.35 30.14
C GLY A 818 -31.15 22.40 29.26
N VAL A 819 -30.67 22.10 28.02
CA VAL A 819 -31.34 21.23 27.06
C VAL A 819 -30.32 20.40 26.30
N ILE A 820 -30.44 19.10 26.30
CA ILE A 820 -29.56 18.23 25.51
C ILE A 820 -29.93 18.32 24.03
N ASN A 821 -28.95 18.79 23.20
CA ASN A 821 -29.12 18.97 21.76
C ASN A 821 -27.80 18.78 20.99
N PHE A 822 -27.75 19.17 19.72
CA PHE A 822 -26.55 19.07 18.88
C PHE A 822 -25.36 19.88 19.41
N ASP A 823 -25.63 21.00 20.07
CA ASP A 823 -24.59 21.92 20.56
C ASP A 823 -23.84 21.38 21.78
N ASP A 824 -24.39 20.34 22.45
CA ASP A 824 -23.74 19.63 23.56
C ASP A 824 -22.68 18.61 23.11
N ARG A 825 -22.54 18.38 21.81
CA ARG A 825 -21.52 17.43 21.32
C ARG A 825 -20.12 17.97 21.55
N THR A 826 -19.20 17.06 21.89
CA THR A 826 -17.78 17.36 22.10
C THR A 826 -16.89 16.42 21.31
N VAL A 827 -15.61 16.74 21.20
CA VAL A 827 -14.62 15.84 20.61
C VAL A 827 -14.17 14.82 21.65
N VAL A 828 -14.59 13.56 21.46
CA VAL A 828 -14.30 12.46 22.38
C VAL A 828 -13.19 11.53 21.91
N GLY A 829 -12.72 11.68 20.67
CA GLY A 829 -11.67 10.86 20.08
C GLY A 829 -11.29 11.30 18.68
N LYS A 830 -10.35 10.62 18.07
CA LYS A 830 -9.86 10.88 16.70
C LYS A 830 -9.56 9.58 15.97
N ALA A 831 -9.72 9.59 14.64
CA ALA A 831 -9.48 8.43 13.81
C ALA A 831 -7.98 8.13 13.54
N LEU A 832 -7.12 9.15 13.58
CA LEU A 832 -5.69 9.00 13.34
C LEU A 832 -4.96 8.57 14.62
N PRO A 833 -4.06 7.56 14.56
CA PRO A 833 -3.27 7.14 15.71
C PRO A 833 -2.23 8.20 16.11
N ASP A 834 -1.85 8.21 17.38
CA ASP A 834 -0.72 8.99 17.88
C ASP A 834 0.61 8.28 17.64
N PHE A 835 0.61 6.96 17.72
CA PHE A 835 1.81 6.14 17.56
C PHE A 835 1.51 4.88 16.76
N GLU A 836 2.30 4.65 15.71
CA GLU A 836 2.31 3.44 14.89
C GLU A 836 3.66 2.77 15.04
N TYR A 837 3.68 1.44 15.12
CA TYR A 837 4.93 0.69 15.33
C TYR A 837 4.92 -0.68 14.62
N GLY A 838 6.13 -1.11 14.27
CA GLY A 838 6.41 -2.43 13.73
C GLY A 838 7.67 -3.02 14.34
N LEU A 839 7.68 -4.33 14.56
CA LEU A 839 8.82 -5.08 15.09
C LEU A 839 8.99 -6.36 14.29
N ASN A 840 10.15 -6.50 13.64
CA ASN A 840 10.56 -7.70 12.93
C ASN A 840 11.69 -8.40 13.69
N LEU A 841 11.54 -9.69 13.97
CA LEU A 841 12.50 -10.54 14.63
C LEU A 841 12.89 -11.67 13.69
N ASN A 842 14.19 -11.82 13.38
CA ASN A 842 14.73 -12.82 12.49
C ASN A 842 15.72 -13.70 13.24
N PHE A 843 15.62 -15.01 13.05
CA PHE A 843 16.52 -15.98 13.63
C PHE A 843 16.92 -17.01 12.58
N GLY A 844 18.19 -17.43 12.60
CA GLY A 844 18.71 -18.48 11.74
C GLY A 844 19.59 -19.43 12.53
N TYR A 845 19.47 -20.74 12.30
CA TYR A 845 20.31 -21.76 12.90
C TYR A 845 20.34 -23.04 12.06
N LYS A 846 21.50 -23.38 11.51
CA LYS A 846 21.79 -24.66 10.80
C LYS A 846 20.70 -25.04 9.77
N GLY A 847 20.39 -24.10 8.85
CA GLY A 847 19.38 -24.30 7.82
C GLY A 847 17.94 -23.95 8.24
N PHE A 848 17.65 -23.86 9.55
CA PHE A 848 16.38 -23.31 10.03
C PHE A 848 16.42 -21.79 10.00
N ASP A 849 15.33 -21.18 9.56
CA ASP A 849 15.07 -19.75 9.67
C ASP A 849 13.70 -19.50 10.29
N MET A 850 13.59 -18.45 11.09
CA MET A 850 12.33 -17.99 11.66
C MET A 850 12.24 -16.48 11.55
N THR A 851 11.08 -16.00 11.09
CA THR A 851 10.75 -14.58 11.07
C THR A 851 9.45 -14.37 11.81
N ALA A 852 9.43 -13.46 12.80
CA ALA A 852 8.22 -13.02 13.48
C ALA A 852 8.04 -11.51 13.32
N PHE A 853 6.94 -11.10 12.74
CA PHE A 853 6.63 -9.72 12.49
C PHE A 853 5.38 -9.28 13.25
N PHE A 854 5.51 -8.22 14.04
CA PHE A 854 4.46 -7.60 14.82
C PHE A 854 4.20 -6.18 14.33
N ALA A 855 2.94 -5.75 14.36
CA ALA A 855 2.57 -4.37 14.10
C ALA A 855 1.40 -3.94 14.99
N GLY A 856 1.30 -2.65 15.24
CA GLY A 856 0.22 -2.10 16.02
C GLY A 856 0.15 -0.58 15.95
N VAL A 857 -0.95 -0.05 16.50
CA VAL A 857 -1.21 1.38 16.63
C VAL A 857 -1.75 1.69 18.01
N THR A 858 -1.60 2.93 18.47
CA THR A 858 -2.20 3.42 19.71
C THR A 858 -2.66 4.88 19.57
N GLY A 859 -3.66 5.27 20.36
CA GLY A 859 -4.16 6.64 20.42
C GLY A 859 -5.18 7.01 19.36
N ASN A 860 -5.73 6.04 18.62
CA ASN A 860 -6.88 6.22 17.75
C ASN A 860 -8.17 5.71 18.39
N SER A 861 -9.28 6.18 17.87
CA SER A 861 -10.62 5.75 18.25
C SER A 861 -11.37 5.23 17.02
N ILE A 862 -12.38 4.40 17.26
CA ILE A 862 -13.26 3.81 16.24
C ILE A 862 -14.70 4.01 16.69
N PHE A 863 -15.56 4.51 15.80
CA PHE A 863 -17.00 4.47 16.00
C PHE A 863 -17.51 3.11 15.56
N ASN A 864 -18.04 2.33 16.51
CA ASN A 864 -18.55 0.98 16.28
C ASN A 864 -20.05 1.03 15.94
N GLU A 865 -20.38 1.11 14.65
CA GLU A 865 -21.76 1.14 14.18
C GLU A 865 -22.49 -0.19 14.40
N GLN A 866 -21.76 -1.32 14.41
CA GLN A 866 -22.34 -2.63 14.69
C GLN A 866 -22.92 -2.68 16.11
N LYS A 867 -22.17 -2.15 17.09
CA LYS A 867 -22.63 -2.00 18.48
C LYS A 867 -23.77 -0.99 18.60
N TRP A 868 -23.69 0.11 17.87
CA TRP A 868 -24.75 1.11 17.84
C TRP A 868 -26.09 0.51 17.39
N TRP A 869 -26.09 -0.32 16.34
CA TRP A 869 -27.29 -1.04 15.88
C TRP A 869 -27.74 -2.10 16.86
N SER A 870 -26.83 -2.92 17.39
CA SER A 870 -27.18 -4.03 18.32
C SER A 870 -27.71 -3.55 19.66
N GLN A 871 -27.50 -2.29 20.01
CA GLN A 871 -28.02 -1.67 21.26
C GLN A 871 -29.23 -0.76 21.02
N ARG A 872 -29.74 -0.74 19.81
CA ARG A 872 -30.97 -0.04 19.43
C ARG A 872 -32.15 -1.00 19.52
N TYR A 873 -32.80 -1.07 20.68
CA TYR A 873 -33.93 -1.97 20.93
C TYR A 873 -35.24 -1.47 20.30
N ASP A 874 -35.24 -0.31 19.67
CA ASP A 874 -36.32 0.29 18.88
C ASP A 874 -36.30 -0.19 17.42
N ASP A 875 -35.18 -0.69 16.95
CA ASP A 875 -35.01 -1.25 15.62
C ASP A 875 -34.89 -2.78 15.66
N ASN A 876 -35.35 -3.43 14.62
CA ASN A 876 -35.31 -4.86 14.49
C ASN A 876 -33.96 -5.32 13.95
N ALA A 877 -32.95 -5.27 14.79
CA ALA A 877 -31.61 -5.84 14.59
C ALA A 877 -31.35 -6.88 15.70
N ASN A 878 -30.42 -7.81 15.46
CA ASN A 878 -30.02 -8.77 16.45
C ASN A 878 -29.20 -8.09 17.57
N TYR A 879 -29.21 -8.65 18.79
CA TYR A 879 -28.57 -8.07 19.96
C TYR A 879 -27.29 -8.82 20.36
N LEU A 880 -26.40 -8.15 21.11
CA LEU A 880 -25.22 -8.78 21.70
C LEU A 880 -25.60 -9.54 22.98
N VAL A 881 -25.14 -10.79 23.12
CA VAL A 881 -25.46 -11.65 24.29
C VAL A 881 -24.85 -11.13 25.58
N ASP A 882 -23.64 -10.53 25.50
CA ASP A 882 -22.87 -10.05 26.66
C ASP A 882 -23.38 -8.70 27.19
N ASP A 883 -24.38 -8.08 26.56
CA ASP A 883 -24.97 -6.81 26.98
C ASP A 883 -25.80 -6.99 28.26
N VAL A 884 -25.30 -6.45 29.37
CA VAL A 884 -26.03 -6.37 30.63
C VAL A 884 -26.79 -5.06 30.66
N PHE A 885 -28.05 -5.08 30.21
CA PHE A 885 -28.92 -3.90 30.16
C PHE A 885 -29.58 -3.63 31.51
N TRP A 886 -30.00 -2.38 31.70
CA TRP A 886 -30.68 -1.97 32.91
C TRP A 886 -32.09 -2.58 33.01
N THR A 887 -32.37 -3.27 34.13
CA THR A 887 -33.67 -3.87 34.50
C THR A 887 -34.22 -3.36 35.86
N GLY A 888 -33.48 -2.47 36.49
CA GLY A 888 -33.78 -1.89 37.79
C GLY A 888 -32.58 -1.22 38.40
N GLU A 889 -32.78 -0.46 39.47
CA GLU A 889 -31.70 0.28 40.13
C GLU A 889 -30.52 -0.63 40.49
N GLY A 890 -29.29 -0.24 40.08
CA GLY A 890 -28.03 -0.94 40.32
C GLY A 890 -27.75 -2.12 39.40
N THR A 891 -28.61 -2.46 38.44
CA THR A 891 -28.39 -3.61 37.51
C THR A 891 -27.41 -3.29 36.39
N SER A 892 -27.41 -2.09 35.86
CA SER A 892 -26.46 -1.62 34.87
C SER A 892 -26.27 -0.10 34.94
N ASN A 893 -25.06 0.36 34.67
CA ASN A 893 -24.74 1.77 34.45
C ASN A 893 -24.13 2.03 33.06
N LEU A 894 -24.15 1.01 32.20
CA LEU A 894 -23.52 1.06 30.88
C LEU A 894 -24.53 0.94 29.73
N ILE A 895 -25.49 0.00 29.85
CA ILE A 895 -26.45 -0.31 28.80
C ILE A 895 -27.85 0.07 29.29
N PRO A 896 -28.59 0.91 28.55
CA PRO A 896 -29.92 1.33 28.97
C PRO A 896 -30.93 0.21 28.98
N ARG A 897 -32.10 0.46 29.51
CA ARG A 897 -33.24 -0.45 29.45
C ARG A 897 -33.64 -0.68 27.98
N PRO A 898 -33.95 -1.92 27.57
CA PRO A 898 -34.55 -2.18 26.28
C PRO A 898 -35.93 -1.50 26.18
N GLN A 899 -36.13 -0.75 25.10
CA GLN A 899 -37.43 -0.10 24.85
C GLN A 899 -37.68 0.05 23.35
N HIS A 900 -38.81 -0.43 22.87
CA HIS A 900 -39.31 -0.21 21.51
C HIS A 900 -39.84 1.23 21.37
N LEU A 901 -39.67 1.82 20.19
CA LEU A 901 -40.09 3.19 19.85
C LEU A 901 -39.70 4.22 20.93
N ASP A 902 -38.46 4.21 21.37
CA ASP A 902 -37.97 5.12 22.40
C ASP A 902 -37.92 6.55 21.91
N SER A 903 -38.86 7.40 22.36
CA SER A 903 -38.87 8.83 22.12
C SER A 903 -37.92 9.62 23.03
N SER A 904 -37.35 8.98 24.05
CA SER A 904 -36.38 9.58 24.95
C SER A 904 -34.98 9.35 24.34
N LEU A 905 -34.29 10.29 23.90
CA LEU A 905 -32.87 10.33 23.45
C LEU A 905 -31.97 9.09 23.75
N ASN A 906 -32.54 7.95 24.10
CA ASN A 906 -31.86 6.69 24.34
C ASN A 906 -31.34 6.14 23.04
N PRO A 907 -30.79 5.07 22.93
CA PRO A 907 -29.62 4.62 22.12
C PRO A 907 -29.53 5.15 20.69
N THR A 908 -30.53 5.88 20.21
CA THR A 908 -30.51 6.50 18.84
C THR A 908 -29.55 7.67 18.71
N GLN A 909 -29.08 8.25 19.81
CA GLN A 909 -28.17 9.37 19.78
C GLN A 909 -26.72 8.91 19.60
N ASN A 910 -26.01 9.61 18.70
CA ASN A 910 -24.59 9.42 18.51
C ASN A 910 -23.84 9.91 19.76
N SER A 911 -23.23 9.00 20.49
CA SER A 911 -22.57 9.30 21.76
C SER A 911 -21.23 8.57 21.90
N ASP A 912 -20.47 8.95 22.91
CA ASP A 912 -19.19 8.35 23.29
C ASP A 912 -19.28 6.86 23.62
N ARG A 913 -20.45 6.33 23.94
CA ARG A 913 -20.71 4.90 24.17
C ARG A 913 -20.30 4.00 23.01
N TYR A 914 -20.31 4.53 21.80
CA TYR A 914 -20.00 3.82 20.56
C TYR A 914 -18.63 4.17 19.99
N VAL A 915 -17.90 5.10 20.63
CA VAL A 915 -16.53 5.46 20.30
C VAL A 915 -15.58 4.65 21.17
N GLU A 916 -14.98 3.62 20.59
CA GLU A 916 -14.11 2.69 21.28
C GLU A 916 -12.64 2.97 20.96
N LYS A 917 -11.72 2.50 21.83
CA LYS A 917 -10.28 2.55 21.54
C LYS A 917 -9.96 1.64 20.35
N GLY A 918 -9.24 2.19 19.37
CA GLY A 918 -8.77 1.46 18.20
C GLY A 918 -7.36 0.86 18.39
N ASP A 919 -6.81 0.93 19.59
CA ASP A 919 -5.47 0.40 19.91
C ASP A 919 -5.39 -1.08 19.65
N TYR A 920 -4.31 -1.54 19.01
CA TYR A 920 -4.04 -2.96 18.88
C TYR A 920 -2.56 -3.30 18.79
N PHE A 921 -2.23 -4.54 19.14
CA PHE A 921 -0.96 -5.22 18.91
C PHE A 921 -1.24 -6.58 18.25
N ARG A 922 -0.64 -6.83 17.08
CA ARG A 922 -0.92 -8.01 16.26
C ARG A 922 0.36 -8.72 15.82
N LEU A 923 0.39 -10.05 15.96
CA LEU A 923 1.35 -10.89 15.26
C LEU A 923 0.89 -11.05 13.80
N LYS A 924 1.44 -10.19 12.92
CA LYS A 924 1.08 -10.12 11.50
C LYS A 924 1.57 -11.31 10.71
N ASN A 925 2.81 -11.78 11.02
CA ASN A 925 3.43 -12.89 10.31
C ASN A 925 4.36 -13.64 11.24
N LEU A 926 4.28 -14.97 11.20
CA LEU A 926 5.24 -15.89 11.77
C LEU A 926 5.57 -16.93 10.71
N GLN A 927 6.81 -16.94 10.21
CA GLN A 927 7.27 -17.95 9.27
C GLN A 927 8.40 -18.74 9.89
N ILE A 928 8.37 -20.06 9.71
CA ILE A 928 9.46 -20.98 10.06
C ILE A 928 9.81 -21.76 8.79
N GLY A 929 11.08 -21.73 8.38
CA GLY A 929 11.59 -22.37 7.20
C GLY A 929 12.74 -23.31 7.52
N TYR A 930 12.97 -24.25 6.60
CA TYR A 930 14.14 -25.12 6.60
C TYR A 930 14.72 -25.23 5.19
N SER A 931 15.96 -24.80 5.04
CA SER A 931 16.74 -24.93 3.82
C SER A 931 17.57 -26.21 3.91
N PHE A 932 17.41 -27.09 2.92
CA PHE A 932 18.14 -28.37 2.89
C PHE A 932 19.62 -28.14 2.54
N PRO A 933 20.55 -28.88 3.20
CA PRO A 933 21.96 -28.72 2.94
C PRO A 933 22.35 -29.22 1.54
N GLU A 934 23.44 -28.70 1.02
CA GLU A 934 23.92 -28.94 -0.35
C GLU A 934 24.13 -30.44 -0.63
N GLU A 935 24.56 -31.21 0.36
CA GLU A 935 24.71 -32.67 0.26
C GLU A 935 23.44 -33.45 -0.11
N VAL A 936 22.27 -32.86 0.23
CA VAL A 936 20.94 -33.42 -0.08
C VAL A 936 20.49 -32.94 -1.44
N ILE A 937 20.56 -31.62 -1.69
CA ILE A 937 20.02 -30.99 -2.88
C ILE A 937 20.81 -31.36 -4.15
N SER A 938 22.13 -31.51 -4.04
CA SER A 938 22.97 -31.93 -5.17
C SER A 938 22.62 -33.31 -5.71
N LYS A 939 22.18 -34.23 -4.84
CA LYS A 939 21.68 -35.57 -5.25
C LYS A 939 20.40 -35.51 -6.06
N LEU A 940 19.66 -34.42 -5.91
CA LEU A 940 18.41 -34.14 -6.65
C LEU A 940 18.67 -33.23 -7.86
N SER A 941 19.93 -32.87 -8.15
CA SER A 941 20.27 -31.87 -9.18
C SER A 941 19.61 -30.53 -8.97
N LEU A 942 19.45 -30.12 -7.71
CA LEU A 942 18.87 -28.86 -7.32
C LEU A 942 19.95 -27.91 -6.77
N ASN A 943 19.74 -26.61 -6.95
CA ASN A 943 20.57 -25.55 -6.36
C ASN A 943 19.94 -24.99 -5.06
N LYS A 944 18.63 -25.17 -4.88
CA LYS A 944 17.87 -24.71 -3.72
C LYS A 944 16.70 -25.65 -3.43
N LEU A 945 16.51 -25.97 -2.16
CA LEU A 945 15.27 -26.60 -1.68
C LEU A 945 14.98 -26.06 -0.29
N ARG A 946 13.86 -25.35 -0.12
CA ARG A 946 13.41 -24.83 1.18
C ARG A 946 11.95 -25.15 1.38
N LEU A 947 11.59 -25.69 2.53
CA LEU A 947 10.20 -25.86 2.99
C LEU A 947 9.92 -24.84 4.07
N TYR A 948 8.70 -24.30 4.07
CA TYR A 948 8.31 -23.34 5.10
C TYR A 948 6.84 -23.44 5.47
N MET A 949 6.55 -23.00 6.69
CA MET A 949 5.20 -22.83 7.21
C MET A 949 5.04 -21.37 7.67
N THR A 950 3.92 -20.75 7.32
CA THR A 950 3.62 -19.37 7.67
C THR A 950 2.26 -19.30 8.34
N GLY A 951 2.18 -18.53 9.44
CA GLY A 951 0.92 -18.12 10.06
C GLY A 951 0.78 -16.61 10.01
N GLN A 952 -0.37 -16.11 9.53
CA GLN A 952 -0.63 -14.67 9.47
C GLN A 952 -1.79 -14.30 10.36
N ASN A 953 -1.71 -13.12 10.99
CA ASN A 953 -2.71 -12.56 11.91
C ASN A 953 -3.12 -13.56 13.00
N LEU A 954 -2.15 -14.31 13.56
CA LEU A 954 -2.40 -15.43 14.47
C LEU A 954 -3.10 -14.98 15.75
N PHE A 955 -2.76 -13.79 16.27
CA PHE A 955 -3.48 -13.17 17.38
C PHE A 955 -3.46 -11.64 17.28
N THR A 956 -4.48 -11.03 17.84
CA THR A 956 -4.61 -9.57 18.00
C THR A 956 -5.01 -9.29 19.45
N ILE A 957 -4.27 -8.41 20.12
CA ILE A 957 -4.60 -7.88 21.44
C ILE A 957 -5.22 -6.51 21.21
N THR A 958 -6.48 -6.32 21.60
CA THR A 958 -7.24 -5.07 21.43
C THR A 958 -8.42 -5.05 22.40
N ASP A 959 -8.82 -3.86 22.81
CA ASP A 959 -10.07 -3.61 23.57
C ASP A 959 -11.26 -3.37 22.64
N TYR A 960 -11.05 -3.30 21.32
CA TYR A 960 -12.11 -3.06 20.34
C TYR A 960 -13.10 -4.23 20.28
N SER A 961 -14.39 -3.94 20.41
CA SER A 961 -15.43 -4.97 20.50
C SER A 961 -15.89 -5.52 19.14
N GLY A 962 -15.74 -4.77 18.03
CA GLY A 962 -16.07 -5.18 16.65
C GLY A 962 -15.19 -6.31 16.08
N TYR A 963 -15.34 -6.63 14.80
CA TYR A 963 -14.60 -7.73 14.14
C TYR A 963 -13.09 -7.51 14.09
N ASP A 964 -12.66 -6.31 13.71
CA ASP A 964 -11.23 -5.98 13.51
C ASP A 964 -10.96 -4.50 13.79
N PRO A 965 -9.92 -4.15 14.57
CA PRO A 965 -9.56 -2.74 14.83
C PRO A 965 -8.91 -2.03 13.63
N GLU A 966 -8.53 -2.74 12.56
CA GLU A 966 -8.01 -2.14 11.32
C GLU A 966 -9.14 -1.65 10.42
N VAL A 967 -9.80 -0.58 10.83
CA VAL A 967 -10.95 0.00 10.11
C VAL A 967 -10.48 0.91 8.98
N VAL A 968 -10.94 0.64 7.76
CA VAL A 968 -10.62 1.45 6.56
C VAL A 968 -11.44 2.74 6.52
N GLY A 969 -12.65 2.71 7.07
CA GLY A 969 -13.64 3.79 7.08
C GLY A 969 -14.98 3.36 6.47
N ALA A 970 -15.97 4.22 6.51
CA ALA A 970 -17.30 3.93 5.99
C ALA A 970 -17.24 3.47 4.52
N ASN A 971 -17.95 2.42 4.19
CA ASN A 971 -18.02 1.81 2.85
C ASN A 971 -16.70 1.28 2.28
N GLY A 972 -15.67 1.08 3.11
CA GLY A 972 -14.39 0.52 2.68
C GLY A 972 -13.55 1.41 1.74
N ASN A 973 -13.96 2.65 1.48
CA ASN A 973 -13.36 3.52 0.45
C ASN A 973 -12.14 4.31 0.94
N GLY A 974 -11.80 4.23 2.23
CA GLY A 974 -10.64 4.97 2.79
C GLY A 974 -10.79 6.50 2.71
N ASP A 975 -12.01 6.99 2.55
CA ASP A 975 -12.32 8.42 2.60
C ASP A 975 -11.87 9.00 3.94
N PHE A 976 -11.06 10.04 3.89
CA PHE A 976 -10.44 10.61 5.08
C PHE A 976 -11.45 11.24 6.04
N LEU A 977 -12.57 11.81 5.54
CA LEU A 977 -13.65 12.38 6.36
C LEU A 977 -14.48 11.32 7.10
N ASN A 978 -14.41 10.06 6.67
CA ASN A 978 -15.14 8.92 7.22
C ASN A 978 -14.24 7.85 7.83
N ARG A 979 -12.98 8.18 8.11
CA ARG A 979 -12.01 7.26 8.70
C ARG A 979 -12.36 6.91 10.14
N GLY A 980 -12.07 5.68 10.55
CA GLY A 980 -12.38 5.19 11.90
C GLY A 980 -13.85 4.90 12.15
N PHE A 981 -14.70 4.96 11.10
CA PHE A 981 -16.11 4.59 11.18
C PHE A 981 -16.28 3.14 10.72
N ASP A 982 -16.59 2.22 11.64
CA ASP A 982 -16.77 0.80 11.33
C ASP A 982 -18.24 0.46 11.11
N ASN A 983 -18.64 0.39 9.85
CA ASN A 983 -19.96 -0.06 9.43
C ASN A 983 -19.98 -1.51 8.94
N GLY A 984 -19.13 -2.38 9.50
CA GLY A 984 -18.99 -3.77 9.06
C GLY A 984 -17.93 -3.95 7.97
N ASN A 985 -16.76 -3.38 8.20
CA ASN A 985 -15.61 -3.58 7.30
C ASN A 985 -15.22 -5.07 7.26
N PHE A 986 -14.81 -5.55 6.06
CA PHE A 986 -14.32 -6.92 5.90
C PHE A 986 -13.05 -7.10 6.73
N PRO A 987 -13.05 -8.00 7.75
CA PRO A 987 -11.93 -8.12 8.69
C PRO A 987 -10.69 -8.74 8.06
N SER A 988 -9.53 -8.51 8.66
CA SER A 988 -8.30 -9.22 8.33
C SER A 988 -8.45 -10.71 8.64
N LEU A 989 -7.94 -11.57 7.77
CA LEU A 989 -8.06 -13.02 7.89
C LEU A 989 -6.90 -13.64 8.66
N ARG A 990 -7.18 -14.66 9.46
CA ARG A 990 -6.15 -15.58 9.97
C ARG A 990 -5.82 -16.55 8.85
N THR A 991 -4.51 -16.68 8.52
CA THR A 991 -4.06 -17.52 7.41
C THR A 991 -2.99 -18.47 7.88
N GLY A 992 -3.11 -19.75 7.50
CA GLY A 992 -2.08 -20.77 7.66
C GLY A 992 -1.62 -21.27 6.29
N ILE A 993 -0.31 -21.25 6.01
CA ILE A 993 0.29 -21.54 4.70
C ILE A 993 1.40 -22.57 4.86
N LEU A 994 1.49 -23.49 3.90
CA LEU A 994 2.63 -24.36 3.66
C LEU A 994 3.21 -24.06 2.28
N GLY A 995 4.53 -23.94 2.19
CA GLY A 995 5.18 -23.62 0.93
C GLY A 995 6.51 -24.31 0.71
N ILE A 996 6.90 -24.35 -0.57
CA ILE A 996 8.15 -24.93 -1.06
C ILE A 996 8.81 -23.98 -2.05
N GLN A 997 10.12 -23.85 -1.96
CA GLN A 997 10.97 -23.13 -2.90
C GLN A 997 12.00 -24.10 -3.48
N ILE A 998 12.07 -24.15 -4.82
CA ILE A 998 12.96 -25.06 -5.55
C ILE A 998 13.77 -24.23 -6.56
N GLY A 999 15.09 -24.41 -6.60
CA GLY A 999 15.98 -23.83 -7.61
C GLY A 999 16.74 -24.92 -8.35
N PHE A 1000 16.85 -24.76 -9.66
CA PHE A 1000 17.54 -25.70 -10.57
C PHE A 1000 18.78 -25.06 -11.18
#